data_47952db8ac6f26675dff5db70e231ee1
#
_entry.id   47952db8ac6f26675dff5db70e231ee1
#
_cell.length_a   1.000
_cell.length_b   1.000
_cell.length_c   1.000
_cell.angle_alpha   90.00
_cell.angle_beta   90.00
_cell.angle_gamma   90.00
#
_symmetry.space_group_name_H-M   'P 1'
#
loop_
_entity.id
_entity.type
_entity.pdbx_description
1 polymer ?
#
loop_
_entity_poly.entity_id
_entity_poly.type
_entity_poly.pdbx_seq_one_letter_code
_entity_poly.pdbx_strand_id
1 'polypeptide(L)'
;MNARMALATLSLLTGLCAWSADNLVYNGDFELLPAASPPTGWTMWGAEKYKVPANYTRDTTVRHGDEASFRLHHPADTSGYIVSSSDHAIRPKMGQRYTVSFYARSDRKGSSAFGIMAYESIAPFKDAPSPGRWPLAVDPEWQRYEFSVDEGWDFFADHSKYLLLTFYPTQNNKEARTLWVDDVVVTSSPSPRKGRLVDASRLTYQPLQHRLEPGKSLDCVIDARKRLGRTTTTVGGISFHRVAGWTGHPYNKAGEYTLPKETERAIRDLHLPMTRFYAVGDEPFSLEDSLDRAASVCGKIDVPLRRCVLEFEVQGARSKLSPEVWARGVAYSVKKGYGFHEWEISNEPYITRADSAFPTPDDYVAHVQAVSKAIRAVDPQARIGIGINKRSQNWGNYILKQTAGCYDFVAAHHYSSVKSIHKSKFEAVALTANYQALDRCLRTNALLRAYNPHRPVVQLDTEWGLHCGGPNGERADNVDRNANIFGTLHRAVRLIYYAREGMLAGASAWQMLNRVSGQGFAILFPRAPDKRSMLYWLYYYFNRHLGEYALDIQGTTPYYAPAAGDCPSFKAGEYPGPQTPVLATLTEDGKTLYLVIANGSWDQPTPCRIQLRNLPMSHTDGILLTQDDPDGKPLLQRKEDAISSFSASVTNNVLTCTIPPHAVVFLTVR
;
A
#
# COMPACT_ATOMS: atom_id res chain seq x y z
N MET A 1 62.61 49.19 38.41
CA MET A 1 61.44 49.45 39.25
C MET A 1 60.23 49.30 38.42
N ASN A 2 59.57 48.18 38.45
CA ASN A 2 58.50 47.76 37.59
C ASN A 2 57.19 47.86 38.32
N ALA A 3 56.33 48.74 37.91
CA ALA A 3 54.90 48.76 38.33
C ALA A 3 54.10 47.84 37.46
N ARG A 4 53.53 46.77 37.99
CA ARG A 4 52.54 45.93 37.36
C ARG A 4 51.15 46.52 37.61
N MET A 5 50.54 47.04 36.60
CA MET A 5 49.13 47.37 36.59
C MET A 5 48.30 46.10 36.49
N ALA A 6 47.45 45.86 37.48
CA ALA A 6 46.43 44.81 37.44
C ALA A 6 45.21 45.33 36.63
N LEU A 7 44.95 44.73 35.50
CA LEU A 7 43.69 44.95 34.75
C LEU A 7 42.62 44.09 35.41
N ALA A 8 41.67 44.71 36.06
CA ALA A 8 40.43 44.07 36.48
C ALA A 8 39.51 43.94 35.25
N THR A 9 39.32 42.70 34.78
CA THR A 9 38.38 42.40 33.72
C THR A 9 36.96 42.44 34.27
N LEU A 10 36.26 43.49 33.98
CA LEU A 10 34.79 43.60 34.23
C LEU A 10 34.09 42.73 33.23
N SER A 11 33.69 41.52 33.62
CA SER A 11 32.83 40.69 32.84
C SER A 11 31.42 41.30 32.80
N LEU A 12 31.12 42.07 31.77
CA LEU A 12 29.75 42.37 31.45
C LEU A 12 29.04 41.07 31.09
N LEU A 13 28.24 40.57 32.01
CA LEU A 13 27.15 39.64 31.68
C LEU A 13 26.14 40.40 30.83
N THR A 14 26.36 40.46 29.55
CA THR A 14 25.26 40.71 28.60
C THR A 14 24.40 39.43 28.61
N GLY A 15 23.41 39.43 29.49
CA GLY A 15 22.27 38.54 29.34
C GLY A 15 21.67 38.80 27.95
N LEU A 16 22.08 37.97 27.01
CA LEU A 16 21.32 37.77 25.83
C LEU A 16 19.96 37.25 26.32
N CYS A 17 18.98 38.14 26.47
CA CYS A 17 17.59 37.78 26.35
C CYS A 17 17.48 37.12 24.98
N ALA A 18 17.62 35.80 24.93
CA ALA A 18 17.12 35.01 23.84
C ALA A 18 15.65 35.46 23.73
N TRP A 19 15.31 36.16 22.68
CA TRP A 19 13.94 36.36 22.31
C TRP A 19 13.37 34.93 22.24
N SER A 20 12.55 34.57 23.25
CA SER A 20 11.76 33.35 23.18
C SER A 20 10.89 33.52 21.95
N ALA A 21 11.18 32.76 20.90
CA ALA A 21 10.26 32.67 19.78
C ALA A 21 8.89 32.39 20.40
N ASP A 22 7.89 33.24 20.10
CA ASP A 22 6.56 33.10 20.66
C ASP A 22 6.09 31.66 20.49
N ASN A 23 5.73 31.01 21.58
CA ASN A 23 5.17 29.66 21.52
C ASN A 23 3.85 29.71 20.74
N LEU A 24 3.79 29.00 19.63
CA LEU A 24 2.63 29.01 18.76
C LEU A 24 1.51 28.11 19.25
N VAL A 25 1.77 27.20 20.20
CA VAL A 25 0.73 26.36 20.79
C VAL A 25 0.09 27.03 21.98
N TYR A 26 -1.22 26.99 22.00
CA TYR A 26 -2.01 27.57 23.09
C TYR A 26 -2.06 26.60 24.26
N ASN A 27 -1.77 27.09 25.48
CA ASN A 27 -1.76 26.31 26.72
C ASN A 27 -0.90 25.02 26.61
N GLY A 28 0.32 25.18 26.13
CA GLY A 28 1.26 24.07 25.99
C GLY A 28 1.96 23.69 27.31
N ASP A 29 1.96 24.58 28.27
CA ASP A 29 2.42 24.43 29.65
C ASP A 29 1.36 23.90 30.59
N PHE A 30 0.09 23.84 30.17
CA PHE A 30 -1.08 23.37 30.92
C PHE A 30 -1.40 24.15 32.19
N GLU A 31 -0.96 25.42 32.28
CA GLU A 31 -1.10 26.25 33.48
C GLU A 31 -2.41 27.06 33.52
N LEU A 32 -3.17 27.13 32.42
CA LEU A 32 -4.39 27.92 32.35
C LEU A 32 -5.49 27.42 33.30
N LEU A 33 -6.06 28.35 34.05
CA LEU A 33 -7.18 28.13 34.96
C LEU A 33 -8.45 28.82 34.45
N PRO A 34 -9.67 28.33 34.82
CA PRO A 34 -9.91 27.16 35.67
C PRO A 34 -9.53 25.85 34.98
N ALA A 35 -9.13 24.86 35.78
CA ALA A 35 -8.78 23.56 35.30
C ALA A 35 -9.97 22.90 34.57
N ALA A 36 -9.79 22.57 33.31
CA ALA A 36 -10.76 21.85 32.49
C ALA A 36 -10.30 20.43 32.20
N SER A 37 -11.21 19.55 31.82
CA SER A 37 -10.92 18.18 31.41
C SER A 37 -11.57 17.90 30.05
N PRO A 38 -10.80 17.87 28.97
CA PRO A 38 -9.35 18.12 28.86
C PRO A 38 -8.98 19.59 29.14
N PRO A 39 -7.68 19.90 29.35
CA PRO A 39 -7.23 21.28 29.53
C PRO A 39 -7.68 22.20 28.39
N THR A 40 -7.94 23.45 28.68
CA THR A 40 -8.36 24.47 27.69
C THR A 40 -7.38 24.49 26.52
N GLY A 41 -7.93 24.49 25.28
CA GLY A 41 -7.12 24.42 24.05
C GLY A 41 -6.83 23.02 23.55
N TRP A 42 -7.34 21.99 24.24
CA TRP A 42 -7.18 20.59 23.86
C TRP A 42 -8.53 19.87 23.81
N THR A 43 -8.69 18.93 22.89
CA THR A 43 -9.94 18.20 22.67
C THR A 43 -9.71 16.70 22.56
N MET A 44 -10.70 15.92 22.99
CA MET A 44 -10.70 14.47 22.84
C MET A 44 -11.16 14.07 21.44
N TRP A 45 -10.45 13.14 20.83
CA TRP A 45 -10.81 12.56 19.53
C TRP A 45 -11.03 11.05 19.64
N GLY A 46 -12.03 10.55 18.92
CA GLY A 46 -12.38 9.13 18.90
C GLY A 46 -13.88 8.93 18.95
N ALA A 47 -14.34 7.66 19.08
CA ALA A 47 -15.74 7.36 19.29
C ALA A 47 -16.21 7.86 20.69
N GLU A 48 -17.49 8.19 20.85
CA GLU A 48 -18.04 8.76 22.08
C GLU A 48 -17.70 7.95 23.35
N LYS A 49 -17.68 6.62 23.25
CA LYS A 49 -17.30 5.73 24.35
C LYS A 49 -15.85 5.93 24.86
N TYR A 50 -15.00 6.59 24.09
CA TYR A 50 -13.59 6.87 24.45
C TYR A 50 -13.39 8.31 24.93
N LYS A 51 -14.39 9.18 24.75
CA LYS A 51 -14.35 10.58 25.17
C LYS A 51 -14.76 10.69 26.65
N VAL A 52 -13.90 10.17 27.52
CA VAL A 52 -14.11 10.21 28.98
C VAL A 52 -13.24 11.31 29.55
N PRO A 53 -13.80 12.49 29.94
CA PRO A 53 -13.02 13.64 30.41
C PRO A 53 -12.05 13.31 31.54
N ALA A 54 -12.43 12.47 32.48
CA ALA A 54 -11.57 12.07 33.62
C ALA A 54 -10.25 11.37 33.21
N ASN A 55 -10.16 10.90 31.96
CA ASN A 55 -8.94 10.32 31.42
C ASN A 55 -7.95 11.38 30.92
N TYR A 56 -8.35 12.64 30.78
CA TYR A 56 -7.56 13.73 30.19
C TYR A 56 -7.62 14.94 31.09
N THR A 57 -6.72 14.99 32.07
CA THR A 57 -6.78 15.95 33.15
C THR A 57 -5.48 16.72 33.33
N ARG A 58 -5.58 17.93 33.86
CA ARG A 58 -4.45 18.64 34.43
C ARG A 58 -3.97 17.89 35.70
N ASP A 59 -2.69 17.61 35.82
CA ASP A 59 -2.10 16.90 36.95
C ASP A 59 -1.06 17.80 37.64
N THR A 60 -1.29 18.15 38.89
CA THR A 60 -0.41 18.99 39.71
C THR A 60 0.58 18.17 40.54
N THR A 61 0.47 16.85 40.52
CA THR A 61 1.32 15.95 41.31
C THR A 61 2.47 15.37 40.52
N VAL A 62 2.26 15.14 39.21
CA VAL A 62 3.27 14.65 38.26
C VAL A 62 3.49 15.73 37.21
N ARG A 63 4.57 16.47 37.29
CA ARG A 63 4.88 17.62 36.44
C ARG A 63 6.37 17.70 36.12
N HIS A 64 6.72 18.34 35.02
CA HIS A 64 8.11 18.52 34.61
C HIS A 64 8.67 19.83 35.15
N GLY A 65 8.05 20.94 34.88
CA GLY A 65 8.53 22.28 35.24
C GLY A 65 7.67 22.97 36.27
N ASP A 66 6.64 23.65 35.81
CA ASP A 66 5.85 24.60 36.59
C ASP A 66 4.83 23.92 37.52
N GLU A 67 3.55 24.33 37.51
CA GLU A 67 2.56 23.86 38.49
C GLU A 67 1.86 22.59 38.07
N ALA A 68 1.80 22.26 36.75
CA ALA A 68 1.03 21.13 36.27
C ALA A 68 1.56 20.54 34.97
N SER A 69 1.12 19.32 34.67
CA SER A 69 1.28 18.67 33.36
C SER A 69 -0.06 18.16 32.84
N PHE A 70 -0.09 17.70 31.62
CA PHE A 70 -1.25 17.06 31.04
C PHE A 70 -1.18 15.54 31.20
N ARG A 71 -2.07 14.99 32.00
CA ARG A 71 -2.22 13.56 32.21
C ARG A 71 -3.21 12.96 31.21
N LEU A 72 -2.76 11.99 30.42
CA LEU A 72 -3.53 11.23 29.44
C LEU A 72 -3.61 9.77 29.88
N HIS A 73 -4.74 9.32 30.41
CA HIS A 73 -4.93 7.93 30.80
C HIS A 73 -5.67 7.16 29.71
N HIS A 74 -5.12 6.04 29.30
CA HIS A 74 -5.72 5.12 28.34
C HIS A 74 -6.10 3.82 29.05
N PRO A 75 -7.37 3.52 29.26
CA PRO A 75 -7.82 2.22 29.75
C PRO A 75 -7.55 1.12 28.70
N ALA A 76 -7.33 -0.12 29.16
CA ALA A 76 -7.20 -1.25 28.24
C ALA A 76 -8.44 -1.42 27.35
N ASP A 77 -8.24 -1.99 26.18
CA ASP A 77 -9.29 -2.24 25.17
C ASP A 77 -10.05 -1.00 24.70
N THR A 78 -9.43 0.15 24.79
CA THR A 78 -9.98 1.42 24.28
C THR A 78 -9.15 1.96 23.12
N SER A 79 -9.64 2.97 22.41
CA SER A 79 -8.86 3.75 21.48
C SER A 79 -9.31 5.20 21.50
N GLY A 80 -8.36 6.09 21.69
CA GLY A 80 -8.62 7.53 21.71
C GLY A 80 -7.30 8.27 21.81
N TYR A 81 -7.35 9.55 21.58
CA TYR A 81 -6.21 10.44 21.68
C TYR A 81 -6.68 11.87 21.92
N ILE A 82 -5.76 12.69 22.32
CA ILE A 82 -5.99 14.13 22.47
C ILE A 82 -5.46 14.86 21.25
N VAL A 83 -6.10 15.96 20.89
CA VAL A 83 -5.69 16.84 19.81
C VAL A 83 -5.79 18.30 20.27
N SER A 84 -4.86 19.16 19.85
CA SER A 84 -4.98 20.61 20.06
C SER A 84 -6.22 21.15 19.37
N SER A 85 -6.93 22.07 20.02
CA SER A 85 -8.20 22.60 19.53
C SER A 85 -8.02 23.41 18.22
N SER A 86 -8.97 23.27 17.31
CA SER A 86 -9.02 24.08 16.08
C SER A 86 -9.23 25.56 16.33
N ASP A 87 -9.84 25.93 17.47
CA ASP A 87 -10.09 27.32 17.85
C ASP A 87 -8.79 28.08 18.17
N HIS A 88 -7.77 27.33 18.60
CA HIS A 88 -6.45 27.84 18.92
C HIS A 88 -5.36 27.22 18.01
N ALA A 89 -5.74 26.71 16.85
CA ALA A 89 -4.84 25.98 15.99
C ALA A 89 -3.78 26.89 15.31
N ILE A 90 -2.60 26.32 15.13
CA ILE A 90 -1.54 26.96 14.35
C ILE A 90 -1.97 27.03 12.89
N ARG A 91 -1.90 28.22 12.29
CA ARG A 91 -2.15 28.43 10.86
C ARG A 91 -0.82 28.32 10.12
N PRO A 92 -0.59 27.22 9.38
CA PRO A 92 0.70 27.01 8.72
C PRO A 92 0.92 28.05 7.60
N LYS A 93 2.18 28.44 7.43
CA LYS A 93 2.63 29.36 6.38
C LYS A 93 3.64 28.66 5.48
N MET A 94 3.46 28.82 4.16
CA MET A 94 4.37 28.26 3.17
C MET A 94 5.82 28.70 3.39
N GLY A 95 6.76 27.77 3.25
CA GLY A 95 8.19 28.02 3.41
C GLY A 95 8.68 28.11 4.84
N GLN A 96 7.84 27.78 5.82
CA GLN A 96 8.23 27.71 7.23
C GLN A 96 8.54 26.29 7.67
N ARG A 97 9.47 26.15 8.59
CA ARG A 97 9.70 24.97 9.41
C ARG A 97 8.99 25.19 10.74
N TYR A 98 8.23 24.21 11.16
CA TYR A 98 7.62 24.16 12.48
C TYR A 98 8.36 23.11 13.31
N THR A 99 8.95 23.55 14.42
CA THR A 99 9.61 22.66 15.36
C THR A 99 8.75 22.54 16.60
N VAL A 100 8.38 21.32 16.94
CA VAL A 100 7.60 20.96 18.13
C VAL A 100 8.52 20.28 19.12
N SER A 101 8.63 20.81 20.31
CA SER A 101 9.30 20.13 21.42
C SER A 101 8.37 20.00 22.62
N PHE A 102 8.53 18.97 23.41
CA PHE A 102 7.80 18.74 24.63
C PHE A 102 8.55 17.76 25.53
N TYR A 103 8.16 17.71 26.80
CA TYR A 103 8.56 16.67 27.71
C TYR A 103 7.43 15.64 27.84
N ALA A 104 7.80 14.37 27.94
CA ALA A 104 6.84 13.31 28.22
C ALA A 104 7.45 12.22 29.09
N ARG A 105 6.60 11.61 29.91
CA ARG A 105 6.89 10.41 30.70
C ARG A 105 5.66 9.48 30.73
N SER A 106 5.86 8.25 31.13
CA SER A 106 4.77 7.27 31.26
C SER A 106 4.80 6.60 32.62
N ASP A 107 3.69 5.98 33.03
CA ASP A 107 3.64 5.14 34.23
C ASP A 107 4.57 3.94 34.17
N ARG A 108 4.99 3.53 32.99
CA ARG A 108 5.90 2.42 32.74
C ARG A 108 6.58 2.52 31.38
N LYS A 109 7.69 1.84 31.21
CA LYS A 109 8.39 1.75 29.91
C LYS A 109 7.48 1.18 28.82
N GLY A 110 7.51 1.78 27.64
CA GLY A 110 6.73 1.31 26.50
C GLY A 110 6.70 2.28 25.33
N SER A 111 5.65 2.17 24.52
CA SER A 111 5.50 2.96 23.30
C SER A 111 4.20 3.75 23.30
N SER A 112 4.33 5.06 23.18
CA SER A 112 3.28 6.04 22.91
C SER A 112 3.44 6.60 21.50
N ALA A 113 2.68 7.61 21.10
CA ALA A 113 2.94 8.31 19.86
C ALA A 113 2.57 9.79 19.93
N PHE A 114 3.30 10.57 19.17
CA PHE A 114 3.01 11.97 18.85
C PHE A 114 2.67 12.10 17.37
N GLY A 115 1.80 13.03 17.00
CA GLY A 115 1.46 13.30 15.61
C GLY A 115 1.25 14.76 15.34
N ILE A 116 1.53 15.15 14.11
CA ILE A 116 1.15 16.43 13.55
C ILE A 116 0.13 16.16 12.45
N MET A 117 -1.04 16.79 12.53
CA MET A 117 -2.12 16.65 11.56
C MET A 117 -2.35 17.97 10.84
N ALA A 118 -2.47 17.90 9.52
CA ALA A 118 -3.09 18.95 8.75
C ALA A 118 -4.62 18.73 8.75
N TYR A 119 -5.38 19.70 9.20
CA TYR A 119 -6.82 19.55 9.43
C TYR A 119 -7.65 20.58 8.67
N GLU A 120 -8.88 20.20 8.34
CA GLU A 120 -9.79 20.94 7.48
C GLU A 120 -9.18 21.31 6.13
N SER A 121 -9.18 20.35 5.21
CA SER A 121 -8.78 20.58 3.83
C SER A 121 -9.60 21.70 3.19
N ILE A 122 -8.90 22.62 2.55
CA ILE A 122 -9.53 23.68 1.77
C ILE A 122 -10.01 23.08 0.44
N ALA A 123 -11.27 23.31 0.05
CA ALA A 123 -11.77 22.85 -1.24
C ALA A 123 -10.87 23.37 -2.40
N PRO A 124 -10.60 22.57 -3.44
CA PRO A 124 -11.18 21.26 -3.77
C PRO A 124 -10.46 20.05 -3.16
N PHE A 125 -9.53 20.24 -2.25
CA PHE A 125 -8.68 19.19 -1.68
C PHE A 125 -9.44 18.44 -0.60
N LYS A 126 -9.71 17.15 -0.83
CA LYS A 126 -10.46 16.31 0.12
C LYS A 126 -9.58 15.74 1.23
N ASP A 127 -8.31 15.55 0.94
CA ASP A 127 -7.34 14.90 1.83
C ASP A 127 -6.12 15.80 1.97
N ALA A 128 -6.11 16.69 2.94
CA ALA A 128 -4.91 17.43 3.29
C ALA A 128 -3.84 16.44 3.77
N PRO A 129 -2.61 16.51 3.25
CA PRO A 129 -1.54 15.64 3.69
C PRO A 129 -1.26 15.86 5.17
N SER A 130 -1.15 14.77 5.92
CA SER A 130 -0.71 14.79 7.32
C SER A 130 0.80 14.57 7.37
N PRO A 131 1.58 15.43 8.04
CA PRO A 131 3.02 15.28 8.14
C PRO A 131 3.47 13.95 8.75
N GLY A 132 2.73 13.44 9.73
CA GLY A 132 3.06 12.13 10.23
C GLY A 132 2.64 11.87 11.68
N ARG A 133 2.91 10.64 12.08
CA ARG A 133 2.79 10.15 13.44
C ARG A 133 4.09 9.44 13.78
N TRP A 134 4.75 9.88 14.85
CA TRP A 134 6.02 9.36 15.31
C TRP A 134 5.82 8.51 16.55
N PRO A 135 6.42 7.32 16.62
CA PRO A 135 6.46 6.55 17.85
C PRO A 135 7.33 7.25 18.90
N LEU A 136 6.90 7.20 20.15
CA LEU A 136 7.65 7.67 21.30
C LEU A 136 8.01 6.47 22.16
N ALA A 137 9.30 6.23 22.37
CA ALA A 137 9.77 5.36 23.42
C ALA A 137 9.70 6.14 24.74
N VAL A 138 8.82 5.72 25.63
CA VAL A 138 8.56 6.42 26.92
C VAL A 138 8.85 5.51 28.09
N ASP A 139 9.33 6.09 29.17
CA ASP A 139 9.54 5.43 30.46
C ASP A 139 9.10 6.32 31.64
N PRO A 140 9.28 5.90 32.91
CA PRO A 140 8.87 6.68 34.07
C PRO A 140 9.65 7.99 34.32
N GLU A 141 10.73 8.23 33.59
CA GLU A 141 11.50 9.47 33.69
C GLU A 141 11.07 10.46 32.60
N TRP A 142 11.09 11.75 32.91
CA TRP A 142 10.83 12.80 31.94
C TRP A 142 11.90 12.82 30.87
N GLN A 143 11.48 12.75 29.60
CA GLN A 143 12.32 12.81 28.42
C GLN A 143 11.86 13.93 27.51
N ARG A 144 12.82 14.65 26.92
CA ARG A 144 12.53 15.67 25.92
C ARG A 144 12.46 15.05 24.53
N TYR A 145 11.41 15.41 23.82
CA TYR A 145 11.20 15.03 22.41
C TYR A 145 11.18 16.27 21.54
N GLU A 146 11.67 16.13 20.31
CA GLU A 146 11.65 17.22 19.34
C GLU A 146 11.38 16.68 17.94
N PHE A 147 10.49 17.34 17.22
CA PHE A 147 10.10 17.00 15.84
C PHE A 147 10.01 18.26 15.01
N SER A 148 10.41 18.19 13.74
CA SER A 148 10.29 19.31 12.82
C SER A 148 9.58 18.88 11.54
N VAL A 149 8.75 19.78 11.02
CA VAL A 149 8.08 19.64 9.72
C VAL A 149 8.28 20.89 8.89
N ASP A 150 8.51 20.70 7.60
CA ASP A 150 8.74 21.80 6.66
C ASP A 150 7.52 21.99 5.76
N GLU A 151 6.88 23.17 5.85
CA GLU A 151 5.73 23.50 5.02
C GLU A 151 6.11 23.59 3.54
N GLY A 152 5.31 22.99 2.69
CA GLY A 152 5.58 22.84 1.27
C GLY A 152 6.45 21.62 0.93
N TRP A 153 6.95 20.88 1.96
CA TRP A 153 7.68 19.63 1.84
C TRP A 153 6.94 18.48 2.49
N ASP A 154 6.56 18.65 3.75
CA ASP A 154 5.88 17.63 4.53
C ASP A 154 4.36 17.75 4.42
N PHE A 155 3.85 18.96 4.25
CA PHE A 155 2.44 19.27 3.97
C PHE A 155 2.33 20.62 3.22
N PHE A 156 1.09 21.00 2.81
CA PHE A 156 0.85 22.20 2.03
C PHE A 156 -0.12 23.14 2.73
N ALA A 157 0.32 24.33 3.11
CA ALA A 157 -0.48 25.35 3.78
C ALA A 157 -1.68 25.83 2.94
N ASP A 158 -1.58 25.77 1.62
CA ASP A 158 -2.66 26.11 0.72
C ASP A 158 -3.77 25.04 0.64
N HIS A 159 -3.55 23.89 1.27
CA HIS A 159 -4.55 22.82 1.38
C HIS A 159 -5.15 22.68 2.79
N SER A 160 -4.44 23.16 3.80
CA SER A 160 -4.78 22.94 5.19
C SER A 160 -5.04 24.27 5.88
N LYS A 161 -6.13 24.36 6.62
CA LYS A 161 -6.38 25.54 7.45
C LYS A 161 -5.57 25.52 8.72
N TYR A 162 -5.38 24.33 9.31
CA TYR A 162 -4.84 24.15 10.64
C TYR A 162 -3.74 23.09 10.67
N LEU A 163 -2.74 23.33 11.52
CA LEU A 163 -1.79 22.37 11.99
C LEU A 163 -2.16 22.02 13.44
N LEU A 164 -2.49 20.78 13.70
CA LEU A 164 -2.89 20.30 15.00
C LEU A 164 -1.89 19.27 15.53
N LEU A 165 -1.66 19.32 16.85
CA LEU A 165 -0.80 18.36 17.55
C LEU A 165 -1.66 17.25 18.15
N THR A 166 -1.18 16.02 18.11
CA THR A 166 -1.89 14.87 18.65
C THR A 166 -1.00 14.03 19.55
N PHE A 167 -1.53 13.61 20.70
CA PHE A 167 -0.84 12.71 21.62
C PHE A 167 -1.65 11.42 21.79
N TYR A 168 -0.98 10.30 21.62
CA TYR A 168 -1.54 8.96 21.77
C TYR A 168 -0.88 8.28 22.97
N PRO A 169 -1.61 8.05 24.07
CA PRO A 169 -1.02 7.45 25.28
C PRO A 169 -0.39 6.09 25.05
N THR A 170 -0.91 5.32 24.11
CA THR A 170 -0.38 3.99 23.76
C THR A 170 -0.48 3.70 22.26
N GLN A 171 0.42 2.86 21.76
CA GLN A 171 0.29 2.23 20.46
C GLN A 171 -0.36 0.82 20.54
N ASN A 172 -0.50 0.28 21.75
CA ASN A 172 -1.14 -1.01 22.00
C ASN A 172 -2.46 -0.81 22.75
N ASN A 173 -3.58 -0.89 22.04
CA ASN A 173 -4.91 -0.70 22.62
C ASN A 173 -5.30 -1.77 23.67
N LYS A 174 -4.56 -2.88 23.77
CA LYS A 174 -4.80 -3.92 24.76
C LYS A 174 -4.24 -3.59 26.14
N GLU A 175 -3.44 -2.54 26.25
CA GLU A 175 -2.76 -2.16 27.48
C GLU A 175 -3.30 -0.84 28.03
N ALA A 176 -3.65 -0.81 29.31
CA ALA A 176 -3.86 0.45 30.00
C ALA A 176 -2.53 1.18 30.16
N ARG A 177 -2.47 2.49 29.94
CA ARG A 177 -1.29 3.30 30.05
C ARG A 177 -1.61 4.74 30.40
N THR A 178 -0.76 5.34 31.23
CA THR A 178 -0.81 6.78 31.47
C THR A 178 0.43 7.44 30.88
N LEU A 179 0.21 8.48 30.09
CA LEU A 179 1.23 9.37 29.55
C LEU A 179 1.03 10.74 30.20
N TRP A 180 2.11 11.36 30.67
CA TRP A 180 2.14 12.77 31.03
C TRP A 180 2.94 13.52 29.99
N VAL A 181 2.41 14.67 29.59
CA VAL A 181 3.05 15.58 28.61
C VAL A 181 3.12 16.96 29.25
N ASP A 182 4.23 17.66 29.02
CA ASP A 182 4.46 18.99 29.59
C ASP A 182 5.34 19.84 28.68
N ASP A 183 5.32 21.16 28.90
CA ASP A 183 6.16 22.12 28.20
C ASP A 183 6.10 21.97 26.67
N VAL A 184 4.91 21.87 26.13
CA VAL A 184 4.73 21.78 24.66
C VAL A 184 5.00 23.14 24.03
N VAL A 185 6.03 23.19 23.23
CA VAL A 185 6.47 24.42 22.53
C VAL A 185 6.49 24.17 21.03
N VAL A 186 5.87 25.09 20.30
CA VAL A 186 5.96 25.11 18.83
C VAL A 186 6.56 26.44 18.40
N THR A 187 7.64 26.36 17.66
CA THR A 187 8.27 27.53 17.04
C THR A 187 8.23 27.44 15.52
N SER A 188 8.31 28.58 14.85
CA SER A 188 8.46 28.61 13.40
C SER A 188 9.73 29.35 12.99
N SER A 189 10.36 28.88 11.93
CA SER A 189 11.53 29.47 11.30
C SER A 189 11.48 29.27 9.80
N PRO A 190 12.21 30.03 8.98
CA PRO A 190 12.33 29.74 7.56
C PRO A 190 12.82 28.32 7.32
N SER A 191 12.15 27.58 6.42
CA SER A 191 12.56 26.24 6.07
C SER A 191 13.93 26.23 5.39
N PRO A 192 14.88 25.37 5.81
CA PRO A 192 16.16 25.23 5.13
C PRO A 192 16.05 24.50 3.79
N ARG A 193 14.92 23.83 3.53
CA ARG A 193 14.70 23.06 2.31
C ARG A 193 14.40 23.98 1.14
N LYS A 194 15.06 23.76 0.00
CA LYS A 194 14.90 24.54 -1.22
C LYS A 194 13.91 23.89 -2.20
N GLY A 195 13.09 24.72 -2.81
CA GLY A 195 12.04 24.29 -3.76
C GLY A 195 10.81 23.74 -3.06
N ARG A 196 9.85 23.24 -3.86
CA ARG A 196 8.59 22.64 -3.39
C ARG A 196 8.48 21.20 -3.85
N LEU A 197 7.76 20.38 -3.09
CA LEU A 197 7.25 19.13 -3.59
C LEU A 197 6.19 19.39 -4.67
N VAL A 198 6.06 18.46 -5.59
CA VAL A 198 4.94 18.47 -6.52
C VAL A 198 3.66 18.19 -5.72
N ASP A 199 2.70 19.08 -5.86
CA ASP A 199 1.39 18.88 -5.24
C ASP A 199 0.64 17.77 -5.97
N ALA A 200 0.53 16.62 -5.34
CA ALA A 200 -0.09 15.44 -5.92
C ALA A 200 -1.58 15.66 -6.28
N SER A 201 -2.27 16.58 -5.57
CA SER A 201 -3.68 16.87 -5.83
C SER A 201 -3.87 17.79 -7.05
N ARG A 202 -2.81 18.53 -7.43
CA ARG A 202 -2.79 19.43 -8.59
C ARG A 202 -2.11 18.84 -9.82
N LEU A 203 -1.58 17.62 -9.73
CA LEU A 203 -0.99 16.95 -10.87
C LEU A 203 -2.03 16.78 -11.97
N THR A 204 -1.66 17.20 -13.17
CA THR A 204 -2.45 16.91 -14.37
C THR A 204 -2.28 15.44 -14.71
N TYR A 205 -3.30 14.67 -14.49
CA TYR A 205 -3.42 13.29 -14.97
C TYR A 205 -4.85 13.06 -15.46
N GLN A 206 -5.03 12.09 -16.33
CA GLN A 206 -6.37 11.66 -16.67
C GLN A 206 -6.84 10.65 -15.63
N PRO A 207 -7.97 10.90 -14.95
CA PRO A 207 -8.60 9.92 -14.09
C PRO A 207 -8.90 8.63 -14.86
N LEU A 208 -9.12 7.54 -14.11
CA LEU A 208 -9.46 6.27 -14.73
C LEU A 208 -10.66 6.44 -15.69
N GLN A 209 -10.44 6.14 -16.96
CA GLN A 209 -11.47 6.13 -17.99
C GLN A 209 -11.93 4.70 -18.21
N HIS A 210 -13.24 4.51 -18.19
CA HIS A 210 -13.84 3.24 -18.57
C HIS A 210 -14.14 3.25 -20.06
N ARG A 211 -13.92 2.11 -20.73
CA ARG A 211 -14.13 1.98 -22.18
C ARG A 211 -15.56 1.64 -22.55
N LEU A 212 -16.31 1.13 -21.57
CA LEU A 212 -17.72 0.82 -21.69
C LEU A 212 -18.53 1.91 -20.99
N GLU A 213 -19.60 2.35 -21.65
CA GLU A 213 -20.53 3.34 -21.13
C GLU A 213 -21.68 2.68 -20.34
N PRO A 214 -22.41 3.43 -19.52
CA PRO A 214 -23.59 2.90 -18.82
C PRO A 214 -24.66 2.37 -19.76
N GLY A 215 -25.17 1.16 -19.48
CA GLY A 215 -26.23 0.50 -20.23
C GLY A 215 -26.93 -0.58 -19.42
N LYS A 216 -27.81 -1.35 -20.07
CA LYS A 216 -28.59 -2.42 -19.43
C LYS A 216 -27.97 -3.81 -19.63
N SER A 217 -27.08 -3.94 -20.58
CA SER A 217 -26.44 -5.20 -20.99
C SER A 217 -25.01 -4.93 -21.43
N LEU A 218 -24.18 -5.94 -21.48
CA LEU A 218 -22.90 -5.87 -22.16
C LEU A 218 -23.14 -5.97 -23.66
N ASP A 219 -23.27 -4.83 -24.32
CA ASP A 219 -23.40 -4.72 -25.77
C ASP A 219 -22.25 -3.90 -26.33
N CYS A 220 -21.30 -4.57 -26.98
CA CYS A 220 -20.07 -3.91 -27.38
C CYS A 220 -19.53 -4.41 -28.73
N VAL A 221 -18.59 -3.66 -29.26
CA VAL A 221 -17.84 -3.96 -30.49
C VAL A 221 -16.36 -4.18 -30.14
N ILE A 222 -15.80 -5.26 -30.64
CA ILE A 222 -14.38 -5.55 -30.62
C ILE A 222 -13.88 -5.61 -32.07
N ASP A 223 -12.93 -4.75 -32.41
CA ASP A 223 -12.36 -4.67 -33.76
C ASP A 223 -10.83 -5.01 -33.69
N ALA A 224 -10.42 -6.05 -34.43
CA ALA A 224 -9.01 -6.48 -34.49
C ALA A 224 -8.03 -5.37 -34.92
N ARG A 225 -8.54 -4.35 -35.64
CA ARG A 225 -7.73 -3.19 -36.08
C ARG A 225 -7.56 -2.12 -34.98
N LYS A 226 -8.38 -2.15 -33.94
CA LYS A 226 -8.32 -1.18 -32.83
C LYS A 226 -7.51 -1.73 -31.68
N ARG A 227 -6.19 -1.79 -31.85
CA ARG A 227 -5.26 -2.22 -30.84
C ARG A 227 -4.91 -1.08 -29.89
N LEU A 228 -4.98 -1.31 -28.58
CA LEU A 228 -4.56 -0.36 -27.56
C LEU A 228 -3.05 -0.35 -27.36
N GLY A 229 -2.43 -1.50 -27.60
CA GLY A 229 -1.00 -1.73 -27.41
C GLY A 229 -0.72 -3.20 -27.10
N ARG A 230 0.50 -3.47 -26.65
CA ARG A 230 0.87 -4.79 -26.14
C ARG A 230 0.13 -5.06 -24.82
N THR A 231 -0.41 -6.26 -24.68
CA THR A 231 -0.96 -6.73 -23.40
C THR A 231 0.12 -6.76 -22.35
N THR A 232 -0.15 -6.22 -21.15
CA THR A 232 0.78 -6.32 -20.03
C THR A 232 0.66 -7.70 -19.38
N THR A 233 1.30 -8.70 -19.98
CA THR A 233 1.19 -10.10 -19.51
C THR A 233 1.87 -10.34 -18.17
N THR A 234 2.79 -9.45 -17.77
CA THR A 234 3.52 -9.52 -16.48
C THR A 234 2.69 -9.22 -15.22
N VAL A 235 1.39 -8.93 -15.36
CA VAL A 235 0.51 -8.63 -14.22
C VAL A 235 -0.07 -9.86 -13.52
N GLY A 236 0.04 -11.04 -14.14
CA GLY A 236 -0.42 -12.32 -13.57
C GLY A 236 0.58 -12.97 -12.60
N GLY A 237 1.50 -12.21 -12.03
CA GLY A 237 2.51 -12.69 -11.08
C GLY A 237 1.95 -12.88 -9.67
N ILE A 238 2.67 -13.67 -8.86
CA ILE A 238 2.34 -13.94 -7.46
C ILE A 238 3.62 -13.93 -6.65
N SER A 239 3.60 -13.23 -5.49
CA SER A 239 4.73 -13.11 -4.58
C SER A 239 4.89 -14.32 -3.67
N PHE A 240 6.13 -14.65 -3.36
CA PHE A 240 6.48 -15.52 -2.25
C PHE A 240 6.88 -14.69 -1.04
N HIS A 241 6.49 -15.15 0.16
CA HIS A 241 6.86 -14.44 1.37
C HIS A 241 8.38 -14.47 1.60
N ARG A 242 8.96 -15.68 1.60
CA ARG A 242 10.40 -15.90 1.76
C ARG A 242 10.84 -17.13 0.99
N VAL A 243 12.11 -17.21 0.66
CA VAL A 243 12.68 -18.41 0.06
C VAL A 243 12.59 -19.59 1.05
N ALA A 244 12.89 -19.37 2.34
CA ALA A 244 12.74 -20.38 3.40
C ALA A 244 11.27 -20.72 3.73
N GLY A 245 10.35 -19.79 3.49
CA GLY A 245 8.91 -20.00 3.66
C GLY A 245 8.24 -20.84 2.58
N TRP A 246 8.99 -21.26 1.62
CA TRP A 246 8.62 -22.02 0.46
C TRP A 246 7.90 -23.34 0.74
N THR A 247 8.18 -24.00 1.85
CA THR A 247 7.47 -25.22 2.30
C THR A 247 6.20 -24.91 3.11
N GLY A 248 5.79 -23.66 3.17
CA GLY A 248 4.65 -23.19 3.95
C GLY A 248 4.94 -23.03 5.43
N HIS A 249 6.18 -23.20 5.83
CA HIS A 249 6.66 -22.86 7.15
C HIS A 249 7.49 -21.57 7.03
N PRO A 250 7.12 -20.44 7.64
CA PRO A 250 7.87 -19.19 7.51
C PRO A 250 9.33 -19.31 7.97
N TYR A 251 9.66 -20.38 8.64
CA TYR A 251 10.98 -20.63 9.20
C TYR A 251 11.29 -22.11 9.17
N ASN A 252 11.54 -22.61 7.97
CA ASN A 252 12.05 -23.99 7.88
C ASN A 252 13.41 -24.08 8.55
N LYS A 253 13.63 -25.18 9.23
CA LYS A 253 14.96 -25.53 9.70
C LYS A 253 15.91 -25.57 8.51
N ALA A 254 17.13 -25.07 8.71
CA ALA A 254 18.17 -25.14 7.70
C ALA A 254 18.24 -26.53 7.05
N GLY A 255 18.12 -26.59 5.74
CA GLY A 255 18.20 -27.83 4.97
C GLY A 255 16.89 -28.37 4.37
N GLU A 256 15.71 -27.90 4.79
CA GLU A 256 14.44 -28.37 4.24
C GLU A 256 13.90 -27.44 3.14
N TYR A 257 14.41 -27.57 1.90
CA TYR A 257 14.06 -26.72 0.75
C TYR A 257 13.31 -27.43 -0.36
N THR A 258 12.72 -28.55 -0.08
CA THR A 258 11.94 -29.27 -1.06
C THR A 258 10.47 -28.97 -0.90
N LEU A 259 9.87 -28.29 -1.87
CA LEU A 259 8.43 -28.33 -2.01
C LEU A 259 8.00 -29.77 -2.25
N PRO A 260 6.84 -30.19 -1.73
CA PRO A 260 6.17 -31.38 -2.23
C PRO A 260 6.06 -31.27 -3.76
N LYS A 261 6.40 -32.34 -4.48
CA LYS A 261 6.40 -32.36 -5.96
C LYS A 261 5.07 -31.89 -6.56
N GLU A 262 3.97 -32.19 -5.88
CA GLU A 262 2.62 -31.77 -6.29
C GLU A 262 2.42 -30.24 -6.14
N THR A 263 2.93 -29.65 -5.08
CA THR A 263 2.90 -28.18 -4.90
C THR A 263 3.77 -27.51 -5.95
N GLU A 264 4.97 -28.01 -6.20
CA GLU A 264 5.87 -27.51 -7.24
C GLU A 264 5.20 -27.57 -8.61
N ARG A 265 4.57 -28.69 -8.96
CA ARG A 265 3.80 -28.86 -10.19
C ARG A 265 2.65 -27.85 -10.25
N ALA A 266 1.88 -27.71 -9.18
CA ALA A 266 0.76 -26.78 -9.13
C ALA A 266 1.21 -25.32 -9.35
N ILE A 267 2.35 -24.92 -8.81
CA ILE A 267 2.89 -23.57 -9.03
C ILE A 267 3.38 -23.41 -10.49
N ARG A 268 4.09 -24.42 -11.02
CA ARG A 268 4.54 -24.40 -12.42
C ARG A 268 3.35 -24.28 -13.39
N ASP A 269 2.27 -24.99 -13.09
CA ASP A 269 1.03 -24.95 -13.89
C ASP A 269 0.35 -23.57 -13.90
N LEU A 270 0.72 -22.64 -13.01
CA LEU A 270 0.23 -21.26 -13.06
C LEU A 270 0.86 -20.41 -14.17
N HIS A 271 1.97 -20.85 -14.75
CA HIS A 271 2.72 -20.11 -15.78
C HIS A 271 2.96 -18.65 -15.35
N LEU A 272 3.54 -18.47 -14.15
CA LEU A 272 3.76 -17.16 -13.60
C LEU A 272 4.71 -16.33 -14.48
N PRO A 273 4.28 -15.17 -14.97
CA PRO A 273 5.13 -14.32 -15.82
C PRO A 273 6.19 -13.56 -15.02
N MET A 274 5.99 -13.41 -13.72
CA MET A 274 6.92 -12.82 -12.76
C MET A 274 6.65 -13.30 -11.34
N THR A 275 7.60 -13.08 -10.46
CA THR A 275 7.44 -13.31 -9.02
C THR A 275 8.27 -12.32 -8.21
N ARG A 276 8.10 -12.35 -6.89
CA ARG A 276 8.88 -11.59 -5.93
C ARG A 276 9.20 -12.45 -4.72
N PHE A 277 10.45 -12.40 -4.26
CA PHE A 277 10.87 -12.89 -2.97
C PHE A 277 11.18 -11.74 -2.03
N TYR A 278 10.59 -11.79 -0.87
CA TYR A 278 10.67 -10.81 0.19
C TYR A 278 11.67 -11.26 1.25
N ALA A 279 12.44 -10.31 1.80
CA ALA A 279 13.37 -10.52 2.91
C ALA A 279 14.44 -11.62 2.67
N VAL A 280 14.98 -11.68 1.47
CA VAL A 280 15.98 -12.69 1.07
C VAL A 280 17.27 -12.59 1.90
N GLY A 281 17.63 -11.40 2.37
CA GLY A 281 18.80 -11.18 3.23
C GLY A 281 18.59 -11.47 4.71
N ASP A 282 17.34 -11.72 5.13
CA ASP A 282 16.97 -12.07 6.52
C ASP A 282 16.59 -13.56 6.65
N GLU A 283 17.00 -14.35 5.72
CA GLU A 283 16.84 -15.80 5.77
C GLU A 283 17.80 -16.43 6.79
N PRO A 284 17.49 -17.60 7.35
CA PRO A 284 18.40 -18.31 8.26
C PRO A 284 19.63 -18.92 7.57
N PHE A 285 20.02 -18.37 6.42
CA PHE A 285 21.10 -18.82 5.56
C PHE A 285 22.00 -17.64 5.22
N SER A 286 23.14 -17.95 4.58
CA SER A 286 23.91 -16.89 3.92
C SER A 286 23.10 -16.23 2.81
N LEU A 287 23.42 -14.96 2.50
CA LEU A 287 22.78 -14.25 1.40
C LEU A 287 23.00 -14.99 0.07
N GLU A 288 24.20 -15.54 -0.12
CA GLU A 288 24.59 -16.32 -1.28
C GLU A 288 23.75 -17.59 -1.43
N ASP A 289 23.59 -18.35 -0.34
CA ASP A 289 22.69 -19.52 -0.31
C ASP A 289 21.23 -19.15 -0.60
N SER A 290 20.77 -18.02 -0.08
CA SER A 290 19.40 -17.53 -0.32
C SER A 290 19.19 -17.17 -1.79
N LEU A 291 20.19 -16.60 -2.45
CA LEU A 291 20.17 -16.32 -3.89
C LEU A 291 20.20 -17.61 -4.72
N ASP A 292 21.05 -18.58 -4.38
CA ASP A 292 21.10 -19.90 -5.04
C ASP A 292 19.74 -20.60 -4.95
N ARG A 293 19.07 -20.47 -3.81
CA ARG A 293 17.74 -21.05 -3.59
C ARG A 293 16.66 -20.32 -4.37
N ALA A 294 16.68 -18.99 -4.39
CA ALA A 294 15.74 -18.21 -5.20
C ALA A 294 15.87 -18.57 -6.69
N ALA A 295 17.11 -18.72 -7.18
CA ALA A 295 17.36 -19.16 -8.55
C ALA A 295 16.86 -20.58 -8.81
N SER A 296 17.11 -21.51 -7.88
CA SER A 296 16.63 -22.91 -7.97
C SER A 296 15.10 -22.97 -7.97
N VAL A 297 14.43 -22.18 -7.10
CA VAL A 297 12.97 -22.10 -7.04
C VAL A 297 12.41 -21.58 -8.37
N CYS A 298 12.92 -20.47 -8.88
CA CYS A 298 12.47 -19.93 -10.18
C CYS A 298 12.61 -20.95 -11.31
N GLY A 299 13.71 -21.71 -11.35
CA GLY A 299 13.89 -22.79 -12.31
C GLY A 299 12.89 -23.93 -12.18
N LYS A 300 12.55 -24.30 -10.95
CA LYS A 300 11.54 -25.36 -10.69
C LYS A 300 10.13 -24.96 -11.10
N ILE A 301 9.77 -23.70 -10.99
CA ILE A 301 8.44 -23.17 -11.29
C ILE A 301 8.35 -22.49 -12.66
N ASP A 302 9.44 -22.52 -13.43
CA ASP A 302 9.51 -21.94 -14.77
C ASP A 302 9.25 -20.43 -14.82
N VAL A 303 9.80 -19.69 -13.84
CA VAL A 303 9.78 -18.22 -13.84
C VAL A 303 11.15 -17.69 -14.30
N PRO A 304 11.19 -16.84 -15.34
CA PRO A 304 12.45 -16.25 -15.78
C PRO A 304 13.10 -15.41 -14.68
N LEU A 305 14.38 -15.65 -14.38
CA LEU A 305 15.10 -14.95 -13.29
C LEU A 305 15.08 -13.42 -13.45
N ARG A 306 15.16 -12.92 -14.68
CA ARG A 306 15.04 -11.49 -15.01
C ARG A 306 13.67 -10.88 -14.67
N ARG A 307 12.68 -11.70 -14.34
CA ARG A 307 11.33 -11.32 -13.93
C ARG A 307 11.07 -11.65 -12.45
N CYS A 308 12.13 -11.93 -11.73
CA CYS A 308 12.08 -12.12 -10.28
C CYS A 308 12.56 -10.86 -9.60
N VAL A 309 11.67 -10.22 -8.85
CA VAL A 309 12.01 -9.09 -7.98
C VAL A 309 12.58 -9.65 -6.68
N LEU A 310 13.78 -9.22 -6.31
CA LEU A 310 14.42 -9.61 -5.05
C LEU A 310 14.45 -8.43 -4.10
N GLU A 311 13.95 -8.65 -2.90
CA GLU A 311 13.97 -7.71 -1.79
C GLU A 311 14.75 -8.35 -0.64
N PHE A 312 15.80 -7.68 -0.13
CA PHE A 312 16.71 -8.27 0.86
C PHE A 312 16.31 -7.96 2.30
N GLU A 313 15.58 -6.89 2.53
CA GLU A 313 15.34 -6.31 3.85
C GLU A 313 13.95 -6.63 4.39
N VAL A 314 13.85 -6.81 5.69
CA VAL A 314 12.56 -7.08 6.34
C VAL A 314 11.72 -5.82 6.47
N GLN A 315 10.42 -6.00 6.35
CA GLN A 315 9.39 -4.97 6.51
C GLN A 315 9.71 -3.95 7.61
N GLY A 316 9.68 -2.73 7.19
CA GLY A 316 9.42 -1.53 8.01
C GLY A 316 10.45 -1.21 9.05
N ALA A 317 11.53 -1.99 9.21
CA ALA A 317 12.44 -1.57 10.24
C ALA A 317 13.30 -2.59 10.94
N ARG A 318 13.11 -3.84 10.71
CA ARG A 318 13.86 -4.82 11.51
C ARG A 318 15.26 -5.07 11.00
N SER A 319 15.50 -4.84 9.72
CA SER A 319 16.83 -4.96 9.13
C SER A 319 17.09 -3.91 8.07
N LYS A 320 18.20 -3.23 8.23
CA LYS A 320 18.82 -2.37 7.22
C LYS A 320 20.15 -3.01 6.88
N LEU A 321 20.28 -3.49 5.66
CA LEU A 321 21.54 -4.06 5.19
C LEU A 321 22.46 -2.94 4.68
N SER A 322 23.75 -3.08 4.92
CA SER A 322 24.70 -2.07 4.43
C SER A 322 24.79 -2.10 2.90
N PRO A 323 25.18 -0.97 2.25
CA PRO A 323 25.39 -0.93 0.81
C PRO A 323 26.38 -1.99 0.29
N GLU A 324 27.38 -2.38 1.12
CA GLU A 324 28.36 -3.42 0.80
C GLU A 324 27.71 -4.81 0.76
N VAL A 325 26.76 -5.09 1.64
CA VAL A 325 26.01 -6.36 1.65
C VAL A 325 25.14 -6.45 0.40
N TRP A 326 24.46 -5.35 0.02
CA TRP A 326 23.70 -5.27 -1.22
C TRP A 326 24.60 -5.51 -2.45
N ALA A 327 25.73 -4.78 -2.53
CA ALA A 327 26.70 -4.95 -3.63
C ALA A 327 27.26 -6.37 -3.71
N ARG A 328 27.57 -6.99 -2.56
CA ARG A 328 28.05 -8.38 -2.51
C ARG A 328 27.01 -9.37 -3.06
N GLY A 329 25.74 -9.23 -2.67
CA GLY A 329 24.66 -10.09 -3.17
C GLY A 329 24.48 -9.95 -4.69
N VAL A 330 24.48 -8.71 -5.21
CA VAL A 330 24.39 -8.46 -6.64
C VAL A 330 25.62 -9.01 -7.39
N ALA A 331 26.84 -8.78 -6.86
CA ALA A 331 28.08 -9.31 -7.43
C ALA A 331 28.06 -10.84 -7.50
N TYR A 332 27.55 -11.48 -6.45
CA TYR A 332 27.40 -12.92 -6.43
C TYR A 332 26.45 -13.40 -7.53
N SER A 333 25.29 -12.76 -7.68
CA SER A 333 24.31 -13.07 -8.74
C SER A 333 24.93 -12.92 -10.14
N VAL A 334 25.66 -11.83 -10.39
CA VAL A 334 26.36 -11.59 -11.65
C VAL A 334 27.41 -12.68 -11.90
N LYS A 335 28.25 -12.99 -10.89
CA LYS A 335 29.26 -14.05 -10.96
C LYS A 335 28.67 -15.42 -11.30
N LYS A 336 27.50 -15.73 -10.76
CA LYS A 336 26.78 -17.00 -11.01
C LYS A 336 26.04 -17.01 -12.35
N GLY A 337 25.90 -15.88 -13.02
CA GLY A 337 25.16 -15.76 -14.28
C GLY A 337 23.64 -15.98 -14.10
N TYR A 338 23.08 -15.71 -12.93
CA TYR A 338 21.65 -15.93 -12.67
C TYR A 338 20.75 -15.02 -13.50
N GLY A 339 21.20 -13.79 -13.80
CA GLY A 339 20.41 -12.84 -14.56
C GLY A 339 19.25 -12.23 -13.78
N PHE A 340 19.31 -12.24 -12.45
CA PHE A 340 18.44 -11.37 -11.64
C PHE A 340 18.73 -9.92 -12.00
N HIS A 341 17.68 -9.15 -12.18
CA HIS A 341 17.80 -7.82 -12.73
C HIS A 341 17.04 -6.76 -11.90
N GLU A 342 16.01 -7.15 -11.15
CA GLU A 342 15.12 -6.25 -10.42
C GLU A 342 15.35 -6.39 -8.91
N TRP A 343 15.86 -5.31 -8.29
CA TRP A 343 16.25 -5.25 -6.87
C TRP A 343 15.42 -4.20 -6.15
N GLU A 344 14.54 -4.61 -5.26
CA GLU A 344 13.68 -3.73 -4.48
C GLU A 344 14.34 -3.40 -3.14
N ILE A 345 14.61 -2.11 -2.89
CA ILE A 345 15.21 -1.64 -1.64
C ILE A 345 14.13 -1.44 -0.61
N SER A 346 14.16 -2.26 0.42
CA SER A 346 13.27 -2.28 1.59
C SER A 346 11.79 -2.47 1.29
N ASN A 347 11.19 -3.39 2.04
CA ASN A 347 9.75 -3.60 2.02
C ASN A 347 9.03 -2.61 2.93
N GLU A 348 8.14 -1.80 2.36
CA GLU A 348 7.26 -0.87 3.09
C GLU A 348 7.99 -0.03 4.16
N PRO A 349 9.05 0.72 3.79
CA PRO A 349 9.89 1.46 4.73
C PRO A 349 9.10 2.50 5.54
N TYR A 350 7.91 2.85 5.07
CA TYR A 350 6.98 3.79 5.69
C TYR A 350 6.15 3.19 6.85
N ILE A 351 6.22 1.88 7.09
CA ILE A 351 5.61 1.27 8.28
C ILE A 351 6.58 1.43 9.44
N THR A 352 6.59 2.64 10.01
CA THR A 352 7.48 2.99 11.11
C THR A 352 6.96 2.47 12.44
N ARG A 353 7.90 1.99 13.27
CA ARG A 353 7.71 1.56 14.66
C ARG A 353 8.85 2.15 15.49
N ALA A 354 8.81 2.00 16.80
CA ALA A 354 9.86 2.51 17.68
C ALA A 354 11.26 1.93 17.39
N ASP A 355 11.31 0.73 16.85
CA ASP A 355 12.52 -0.01 16.46
C ASP A 355 12.82 0.03 14.96
N SER A 356 12.26 1.01 14.24
CA SER A 356 12.42 1.09 12.77
C SER A 356 13.85 1.41 12.35
N ALA A 357 14.37 0.68 11.36
CA ALA A 357 15.65 0.97 10.72
C ALA A 357 15.65 2.31 9.96
N PHE A 358 14.47 2.80 9.63
CA PHE A 358 14.23 4.10 9.00
C PHE A 358 13.26 4.91 9.87
N PRO A 359 13.70 5.53 10.95
CA PRO A 359 12.85 6.37 11.80
C PRO A 359 12.24 7.55 11.02
N THR A 360 12.99 8.10 10.08
CA THR A 360 12.59 9.24 9.26
C THR A 360 12.68 8.97 7.76
N PRO A 361 11.95 9.74 6.92
CA PRO A 361 12.12 9.67 5.47
C PRO A 361 13.56 9.96 5.00
N ASP A 362 14.30 10.83 5.70
CA ASP A 362 15.69 11.17 5.37
C ASP A 362 16.63 9.97 5.55
N ASP A 363 16.40 9.14 6.57
CA ASP A 363 17.16 7.90 6.78
C ASP A 363 16.98 6.93 5.60
N TYR A 364 15.75 6.82 5.10
CA TYR A 364 15.47 5.99 3.93
C TYR A 364 16.05 6.58 2.64
N VAL A 365 15.95 7.91 2.44
CA VAL A 365 16.60 8.60 1.31
C VAL A 365 18.10 8.32 1.27
N ALA A 366 18.80 8.52 2.38
CA ALA A 366 20.23 8.26 2.47
C ALA A 366 20.57 6.79 2.16
N HIS A 367 19.76 5.87 2.67
CA HIS A 367 19.92 4.44 2.39
C HIS A 367 19.75 4.11 0.90
N VAL A 368 18.67 4.57 0.27
CA VAL A 368 18.42 4.36 -1.16
C VAL A 368 19.55 4.90 -2.02
N GLN A 369 20.04 6.11 -1.72
CA GLN A 369 21.14 6.72 -2.47
C GLN A 369 22.44 5.90 -2.36
N ALA A 370 22.78 5.46 -1.15
CA ALA A 370 23.98 4.67 -0.90
C ALA A 370 23.90 3.27 -1.54
N VAL A 371 22.79 2.56 -1.34
CA VAL A 371 22.58 1.21 -1.89
C VAL A 371 22.51 1.25 -3.41
N SER A 372 21.77 2.19 -3.99
CA SER A 372 21.69 2.37 -5.45
C SER A 372 23.06 2.58 -6.08
N LYS A 373 23.89 3.44 -5.49
CA LYS A 373 25.27 3.67 -5.93
C LYS A 373 26.10 2.38 -5.87
N ALA A 374 26.00 1.63 -4.77
CA ALA A 374 26.76 0.41 -4.56
C ALA A 374 26.35 -0.70 -5.53
N ILE A 375 25.06 -0.91 -5.76
CA ILE A 375 24.53 -1.89 -6.73
C ILE A 375 25.02 -1.54 -8.14
N ARG A 376 24.88 -0.30 -8.57
CA ARG A 376 25.24 0.13 -9.95
C ARG A 376 26.75 0.12 -10.22
N ALA A 377 27.56 0.21 -9.18
CA ALA A 377 29.01 0.03 -9.30
C ALA A 377 29.38 -1.42 -9.67
N VAL A 378 28.55 -2.38 -9.29
CA VAL A 378 28.73 -3.82 -9.57
C VAL A 378 28.00 -4.25 -10.83
N ASP A 379 26.77 -3.81 -10.98
CA ASP A 379 25.92 -4.11 -12.16
C ASP A 379 25.25 -2.81 -12.66
N PRO A 380 25.84 -2.16 -13.69
CA PRO A 380 25.25 -0.97 -14.29
C PRO A 380 23.89 -1.20 -14.96
N GLN A 381 23.52 -2.45 -15.25
CA GLN A 381 22.25 -2.84 -15.85
C GLN A 381 21.17 -3.14 -14.79
N ALA A 382 21.52 -3.20 -13.51
CA ALA A 382 20.58 -3.46 -12.43
C ALA A 382 19.46 -2.43 -12.42
N ARG A 383 18.21 -2.92 -12.30
CA ARG A 383 17.02 -2.09 -12.11
C ARG A 383 16.70 -2.03 -10.63
N ILE A 384 16.60 -0.85 -10.11
CA ILE A 384 16.43 -0.58 -8.68
C ILE A 384 15.02 -0.12 -8.42
N GLY A 385 14.36 -0.78 -7.47
CA GLY A 385 13.04 -0.44 -6.97
C GLY A 385 13.08 0.20 -5.59
N ILE A 386 12.12 1.06 -5.31
CA ILE A 386 11.93 1.67 -4.00
C ILE A 386 10.49 1.55 -3.54
N GLY A 387 10.30 1.33 -2.22
CA GLY A 387 8.99 1.35 -1.58
C GLY A 387 8.54 2.76 -1.26
N ILE A 388 7.28 3.10 -1.56
CA ILE A 388 6.68 4.39 -1.22
C ILE A 388 5.30 4.24 -0.61
N ASN A 389 4.91 5.17 0.26
CA ASN A 389 3.52 5.36 0.62
C ASN A 389 2.89 6.43 -0.30
N LYS A 390 2.15 5.97 -1.30
CA LYS A 390 1.48 6.80 -2.31
C LYS A 390 0.48 7.83 -1.77
N ARG A 391 0.13 7.77 -0.48
CA ARG A 391 -0.79 8.69 0.19
C ARG A 391 -0.07 9.72 1.07
N SER A 392 1.24 9.58 1.26
CA SER A 392 2.02 10.42 2.17
C SER A 392 2.90 11.40 1.40
N GLN A 393 2.97 12.63 1.87
CA GLN A 393 3.93 13.59 1.33
C GLN A 393 5.36 13.19 1.69
N ASN A 394 5.60 12.77 2.94
CA ASN A 394 6.92 12.40 3.43
C ASN A 394 7.41 11.09 2.83
N TRP A 395 6.62 10.03 2.95
CA TRP A 395 6.97 8.68 2.48
C TRP A 395 6.58 8.41 1.03
N GLY A 396 6.10 9.42 0.32
CA GLY A 396 5.76 9.37 -1.10
C GLY A 396 6.48 10.45 -1.88
N ASN A 397 5.90 11.65 -1.98
CA ASN A 397 6.43 12.75 -2.77
C ASN A 397 7.88 13.11 -2.41
N TYR A 398 8.18 13.21 -1.11
CA TYR A 398 9.52 13.53 -0.63
C TYR A 398 10.55 12.48 -1.05
N ILE A 399 10.24 11.20 -0.84
CA ILE A 399 11.12 10.10 -1.25
C ILE A 399 11.37 10.15 -2.75
N LEU A 400 10.32 10.26 -3.57
CA LEU A 400 10.44 10.30 -5.02
C LEU A 400 11.34 11.45 -5.49
N LYS A 401 11.20 12.63 -4.89
CA LYS A 401 12.02 13.79 -5.22
C LYS A 401 13.47 13.62 -4.83
N GLN A 402 13.74 13.21 -3.58
CA GLN A 402 15.10 13.14 -3.05
C GLN A 402 15.92 11.98 -3.62
N THR A 403 15.27 10.94 -4.07
CA THR A 403 15.92 9.78 -4.68
C THR A 403 15.81 9.75 -6.20
N ALA A 404 15.32 10.86 -6.82
CA ALA A 404 15.26 10.95 -8.29
C ALA A 404 16.61 10.62 -8.93
N GLY A 405 16.59 9.74 -9.93
CA GLY A 405 17.80 9.20 -10.54
C GLY A 405 18.37 7.94 -9.87
N CYS A 406 17.97 7.59 -8.66
CA CYS A 406 18.46 6.41 -7.96
C CYS A 406 17.65 5.15 -8.23
N TYR A 407 16.41 5.25 -8.72
CA TYR A 407 15.48 4.12 -8.90
C TYR A 407 14.96 4.03 -10.34
N ASP A 408 14.60 2.83 -10.79
CA ASP A 408 14.06 2.52 -12.11
C ASP A 408 12.60 2.11 -12.04
N PHE A 409 12.14 1.64 -10.88
CA PHE A 409 10.74 1.34 -10.62
C PHE A 409 10.34 1.68 -9.18
N VAL A 410 9.05 1.76 -8.98
CA VAL A 410 8.44 1.99 -7.66
C VAL A 410 7.53 0.83 -7.31
N ALA A 411 7.72 0.29 -6.10
CA ALA A 411 6.85 -0.68 -5.45
C ALA A 411 5.80 0.08 -4.61
N ALA A 412 4.58 0.16 -5.12
CA ALA A 412 3.56 1.02 -4.51
C ALA A 412 2.48 0.29 -3.71
N HIS A 413 2.47 -1.02 -3.66
CA HIS A 413 1.57 -1.91 -2.91
C HIS A 413 0.10 -1.46 -2.91
N HIS A 414 -0.61 -1.66 -4.02
CA HIS A 414 -1.97 -1.17 -4.20
C HIS A 414 -3.05 -2.09 -3.57
N TYR A 415 -2.98 -2.30 -2.26
CA TYR A 415 -4.04 -3.02 -1.57
C TYR A 415 -5.38 -2.28 -1.58
N SER A 416 -6.46 -3.04 -1.73
CA SER A 416 -7.80 -2.59 -1.38
C SER A 416 -8.06 -2.94 0.08
N SER A 417 -8.38 -1.93 0.90
CA SER A 417 -8.73 -2.14 2.31
C SER A 417 -10.17 -1.71 2.52
N VAL A 418 -11.03 -2.66 2.87
CA VAL A 418 -12.45 -2.42 3.09
C VAL A 418 -12.82 -2.90 4.48
N LYS A 419 -13.32 -1.99 5.30
CA LYS A 419 -13.82 -2.31 6.64
C LYS A 419 -15.26 -2.76 6.55
N SER A 420 -15.63 -3.77 7.32
CA SER A 420 -17.00 -4.29 7.49
C SER A 420 -17.71 -4.59 6.16
N ILE A 421 -17.65 -5.83 5.72
CA ILE A 421 -18.31 -6.26 4.51
C ILE A 421 -19.60 -6.99 4.85
N HIS A 422 -20.70 -6.49 4.32
CA HIS A 422 -22.01 -7.15 4.33
C HIS A 422 -22.39 -7.56 2.91
N LYS A 423 -23.35 -8.46 2.74
CA LYS A 423 -23.90 -8.87 1.43
C LYS A 423 -24.20 -7.70 0.50
N SER A 424 -24.86 -6.66 1.01
CA SER A 424 -25.22 -5.42 0.28
C SER A 424 -24.04 -4.59 -0.22
N LYS A 425 -22.79 -5.02 -0.02
CA LYS A 425 -21.58 -4.25 -0.30
C LYS A 425 -20.56 -5.00 -1.16
N PHE A 426 -20.97 -6.12 -1.68
CA PHE A 426 -20.16 -6.97 -2.53
C PHE A 426 -19.62 -6.19 -3.74
N GLU A 427 -20.50 -5.48 -4.43
CA GLU A 427 -20.16 -4.68 -5.61
C GLU A 427 -19.16 -3.57 -5.27
N ALA A 428 -19.34 -2.89 -4.14
CA ALA A 428 -18.42 -1.84 -3.71
C ALA A 428 -16.99 -2.36 -3.51
N VAL A 429 -16.84 -3.60 -3.04
CA VAL A 429 -15.53 -4.23 -2.85
C VAL A 429 -14.98 -4.79 -4.16
N ALA A 430 -15.79 -5.50 -4.92
CA ALA A 430 -15.35 -6.12 -6.17
C ALA A 430 -15.01 -5.06 -7.24
N LEU A 431 -15.74 -3.95 -7.28
CA LEU A 431 -15.67 -2.92 -8.30
C LEU A 431 -15.04 -1.62 -7.80
N THR A 432 -15.73 -0.86 -6.96
CA THR A 432 -15.31 0.49 -6.52
C THR A 432 -13.92 0.51 -5.89
N ALA A 433 -13.60 -0.47 -5.03
CA ALA A 433 -12.28 -0.56 -4.41
C ALA A 433 -11.16 -0.79 -5.44
N ASN A 434 -11.45 -1.51 -6.52
CA ASN A 434 -10.53 -1.66 -7.63
C ASN A 434 -10.38 -0.36 -8.42
N TYR A 435 -11.49 0.30 -8.77
CA TYR A 435 -11.44 1.55 -9.54
C TYR A 435 -10.69 2.65 -8.78
N GLN A 436 -10.88 2.75 -7.47
CA GLN A 436 -10.08 3.62 -6.63
C GLN A 436 -8.58 3.28 -6.66
N ALA A 437 -8.23 2.00 -6.59
CA ALA A 437 -6.82 1.60 -6.60
C ALA A 437 -6.16 1.83 -7.97
N LEU A 438 -6.90 1.61 -9.06
CA LEU A 438 -6.45 1.91 -10.42
C LEU A 438 -6.22 3.41 -10.65
N ASP A 439 -7.14 4.26 -10.16
CA ASP A 439 -6.94 5.72 -10.18
C ASP A 439 -5.68 6.14 -9.42
N ARG A 440 -5.39 5.51 -8.28
CA ARG A 440 -4.15 5.72 -7.53
C ARG A 440 -2.89 5.33 -8.32
N CYS A 441 -2.94 4.26 -9.11
CA CYS A 441 -1.83 3.91 -10.02
C CYS A 441 -1.58 5.03 -11.03
N LEU A 442 -2.63 5.60 -11.63
CA LEU A 442 -2.52 6.70 -12.58
C LEU A 442 -1.93 7.97 -11.94
N ARG A 443 -2.34 8.30 -10.73
CA ARG A 443 -1.77 9.40 -9.94
C ARG A 443 -0.29 9.17 -9.65
N THR A 444 0.08 7.96 -9.24
CA THR A 444 1.49 7.61 -9.00
C THR A 444 2.31 7.75 -10.28
N ASN A 445 1.79 7.32 -11.44
CA ASN A 445 2.47 7.51 -12.72
C ASN A 445 2.69 9.00 -13.06
N ALA A 446 1.74 9.87 -12.72
CA ALA A 446 1.90 11.31 -12.89
C ALA A 446 3.03 11.87 -12.02
N LEU A 447 3.14 11.43 -10.75
CA LEU A 447 4.26 11.77 -9.87
C LEU A 447 5.61 11.28 -10.41
N LEU A 448 5.66 10.03 -10.90
CA LEU A 448 6.88 9.47 -11.47
C LEU A 448 7.37 10.30 -12.66
N ARG A 449 6.48 10.70 -13.57
CA ARG A 449 6.83 11.60 -14.68
C ARG A 449 7.30 12.96 -14.20
N ALA A 450 6.65 13.53 -13.20
CA ALA A 450 7.02 14.85 -12.66
C ALA A 450 8.42 14.87 -12.05
N TYR A 451 8.81 13.80 -11.34
CA TYR A 451 10.14 13.73 -10.72
C TYR A 451 11.23 13.11 -11.59
N ASN A 452 10.85 12.44 -12.69
CA ASN A 452 11.79 11.79 -13.62
C ASN A 452 11.48 12.18 -15.09
N PRO A 453 11.49 13.49 -15.45
CA PRO A 453 11.03 13.93 -16.76
C PRO A 453 11.88 13.44 -17.94
N HIS A 454 13.13 13.07 -17.70
CA HIS A 454 14.09 12.66 -18.72
C HIS A 454 14.37 11.15 -18.72
N ARG A 455 13.71 10.39 -17.86
CA ARG A 455 13.96 8.95 -17.72
C ARG A 455 12.66 8.21 -17.46
N PRO A 456 12.37 7.14 -18.20
CA PRO A 456 11.20 6.33 -17.93
C PRO A 456 11.38 5.59 -16.59
N VAL A 457 10.49 5.88 -15.64
CA VAL A 457 10.35 5.14 -14.39
C VAL A 457 8.96 4.53 -14.37
N VAL A 458 8.87 3.26 -14.00
CA VAL A 458 7.62 2.48 -14.03
C VAL A 458 7.16 2.10 -12.63
N GLN A 459 5.92 1.66 -12.51
CA GLN A 459 5.44 0.96 -11.32
C GLN A 459 5.47 -0.55 -11.53
N LEU A 460 5.94 -1.25 -10.50
CA LEU A 460 5.63 -2.66 -10.26
C LEU A 460 4.75 -2.73 -9.00
N ASP A 461 3.59 -3.37 -9.10
CA ASP A 461 2.77 -3.62 -7.92
C ASP A 461 3.22 -4.93 -7.28
N THR A 462 4.29 -4.87 -6.50
CA THR A 462 4.99 -6.04 -5.95
C THR A 462 4.26 -6.71 -4.81
N GLU A 463 3.23 -6.04 -4.25
CA GLU A 463 2.26 -6.60 -3.33
C GLU A 463 0.88 -5.98 -3.52
N TRP A 464 -0.12 -6.79 -3.82
CA TRP A 464 -1.49 -6.33 -3.89
C TRP A 464 -2.50 -7.42 -3.55
N GLY A 465 -3.67 -7.00 -3.16
CA GLY A 465 -4.74 -7.91 -2.78
C GLY A 465 -5.88 -7.17 -2.08
N LEU A 466 -6.72 -7.93 -1.41
CA LEU A 466 -7.87 -7.44 -0.68
C LEU A 466 -7.69 -7.64 0.82
N HIS A 467 -7.70 -6.55 1.58
CA HIS A 467 -7.88 -6.59 3.04
C HIS A 467 -9.35 -6.38 3.36
N CYS A 468 -10.06 -7.44 3.69
CA CYS A 468 -11.42 -7.37 4.18
C CYS A 468 -11.49 -7.90 5.61
N GLY A 469 -11.73 -7.01 6.56
CA GLY A 469 -12.10 -7.40 7.92
C GLY A 469 -13.58 -7.74 8.00
N GLY A 470 -13.97 -8.72 8.82
CA GLY A 470 -15.34 -8.93 9.21
C GLY A 470 -15.90 -7.71 9.98
N PRO A 471 -17.19 -7.70 10.36
CA PRO A 471 -17.82 -6.61 11.09
C PRO A 471 -17.06 -6.20 12.36
N ASN A 472 -16.36 -7.16 12.96
CA ASN A 472 -15.56 -6.98 14.18
C ASN A 472 -14.03 -7.00 13.90
N GLY A 473 -13.60 -6.97 12.63
CA GLY A 473 -12.20 -7.07 12.26
C GLY A 473 -11.61 -8.49 12.38
N GLU A 474 -12.45 -9.50 12.35
CA GLU A 474 -12.07 -10.90 12.50
C GLU A 474 -11.21 -11.39 11.32
N ARG A 475 -10.06 -11.97 11.64
CA ARG A 475 -9.09 -12.46 10.63
C ARG A 475 -9.61 -13.67 9.85
N ALA A 476 -10.45 -14.49 10.45
CA ALA A 476 -11.01 -15.68 9.81
C ALA A 476 -11.83 -15.33 8.56
N ASP A 477 -12.66 -14.29 8.64
CA ASP A 477 -13.48 -13.82 7.51
C ASP A 477 -12.63 -13.31 6.35
N ASN A 478 -11.48 -12.69 6.65
CA ASN A 478 -10.55 -12.25 5.62
C ASN A 478 -9.95 -13.43 4.83
N VAL A 479 -9.69 -14.57 5.50
CA VAL A 479 -9.17 -15.79 4.85
C VAL A 479 -10.19 -16.34 3.86
N ASP A 480 -11.41 -16.53 4.30
CA ASP A 480 -12.46 -17.11 3.47
C ASP A 480 -12.79 -16.23 2.26
N ARG A 481 -12.96 -14.93 2.48
CA ARG A 481 -13.28 -13.97 1.42
C ARG A 481 -12.17 -13.76 0.39
N ASN A 482 -10.91 -13.94 0.74
CA ASN A 482 -9.84 -13.92 -0.27
C ASN A 482 -9.78 -15.20 -1.10
N ALA A 483 -10.20 -16.33 -0.55
CA ALA A 483 -10.07 -17.63 -1.19
C ALA A 483 -11.33 -18.09 -1.95
N ASN A 484 -12.50 -17.48 -1.70
CA ASN A 484 -13.75 -17.75 -2.37
C ASN A 484 -13.95 -16.88 -3.64
N ILE A 485 -15.15 -16.91 -4.23
CA ILE A 485 -15.46 -16.11 -5.44
C ILE A 485 -15.37 -14.60 -5.19
N PHE A 486 -15.60 -14.13 -3.97
CA PHE A 486 -15.53 -12.73 -3.61
C PHE A 486 -14.12 -12.14 -3.88
N GLY A 487 -13.08 -12.74 -3.30
CA GLY A 487 -11.68 -12.32 -3.52
C GLY A 487 -11.20 -12.62 -4.94
N THR A 488 -11.71 -13.70 -5.55
CA THR A 488 -11.41 -14.07 -6.92
C THR A 488 -11.92 -13.01 -7.90
N LEU A 489 -13.17 -12.58 -7.73
CA LEU A 489 -13.75 -11.53 -8.56
C LEU A 489 -13.04 -10.18 -8.38
N HIS A 490 -12.74 -9.79 -7.13
CA HIS A 490 -11.94 -8.59 -6.88
C HIS A 490 -10.61 -8.61 -7.65
N ARG A 491 -9.91 -9.75 -7.65
CA ARG A 491 -8.64 -9.88 -8.38
C ARG A 491 -8.85 -9.93 -9.90
N ALA A 492 -9.88 -10.58 -10.39
CA ALA A 492 -10.19 -10.63 -11.81
C ALA A 492 -10.43 -9.23 -12.40
N VAL A 493 -11.24 -8.41 -11.72
CA VAL A 493 -11.49 -7.01 -12.13
C VAL A 493 -10.17 -6.22 -12.20
N ARG A 494 -9.28 -6.36 -11.18
CA ARG A 494 -7.99 -5.70 -11.17
C ARG A 494 -7.09 -6.15 -12.33
N LEU A 495 -6.99 -7.45 -12.56
CA LEU A 495 -6.18 -8.05 -13.62
C LEU A 495 -6.62 -7.62 -15.01
N ILE A 496 -7.95 -7.51 -15.25
CA ILE A 496 -8.50 -7.01 -16.50
C ILE A 496 -7.92 -5.62 -16.85
N TYR A 497 -7.94 -4.69 -15.89
CA TYR A 497 -7.42 -3.34 -16.12
C TYR A 497 -5.88 -3.31 -16.18
N TYR A 498 -5.20 -4.04 -15.32
CA TYR A 498 -3.73 -4.10 -15.32
C TYR A 498 -3.19 -4.62 -16.65
N ALA A 499 -3.80 -5.66 -17.20
CA ALA A 499 -3.38 -6.21 -18.48
C ALA A 499 -3.69 -5.29 -19.67
N ARG A 500 -4.81 -4.55 -19.61
CA ARG A 500 -5.32 -3.74 -20.72
C ARG A 500 -4.71 -2.35 -20.80
N GLU A 501 -4.59 -1.65 -19.68
CA GLU A 501 -4.36 -0.20 -19.67
C GLU A 501 -2.87 0.20 -19.61
N GLY A 502 -1.94 -0.75 -19.48
CA GLY A 502 -0.50 -0.47 -19.47
C GLY A 502 -0.03 0.46 -18.35
N MET A 503 -0.79 0.55 -17.25
CA MET A 503 -0.47 1.45 -16.14
C MET A 503 0.64 0.94 -15.24
N LEU A 504 0.98 -0.34 -15.33
CA LEU A 504 2.06 -1.00 -14.59
C LEU A 504 2.96 -1.74 -15.58
N ALA A 505 4.23 -1.90 -15.23
CA ALA A 505 5.15 -2.76 -15.97
C ALA A 505 5.05 -4.24 -15.53
N GLY A 506 4.41 -4.49 -14.39
CA GLY A 506 4.15 -5.82 -13.86
C GLY A 506 3.46 -5.75 -12.51
N ALA A 507 2.91 -6.87 -12.09
CA ALA A 507 2.27 -7.00 -10.79
C ALA A 507 2.47 -8.40 -10.22
N SER A 508 2.67 -8.47 -8.91
CA SER A 508 2.86 -9.71 -8.16
C SER A 508 1.95 -9.72 -6.93
N ALA A 509 0.87 -10.47 -7.02
CA ALA A 509 -0.13 -10.49 -5.96
C ALA A 509 0.39 -11.16 -4.69
N TRP A 510 0.00 -10.68 -3.56
CA TRP A 510 0.26 -11.30 -2.26
C TRP A 510 -0.79 -12.38 -2.00
N GLN A 511 -0.46 -13.64 -1.71
CA GLN A 511 0.79 -14.36 -1.82
C GLN A 511 0.55 -15.82 -2.25
N MET A 512 1.61 -16.53 -2.68
CA MET A 512 1.52 -17.91 -3.19
C MET A 512 1.13 -18.91 -2.11
N LEU A 513 1.87 -18.92 -1.01
CA LEU A 513 1.72 -19.91 0.05
C LEU A 513 1.44 -19.23 1.37
N ASN A 514 0.49 -19.74 2.13
CA ASN A 514 0.27 -19.30 3.49
C ASN A 514 0.36 -20.46 4.46
N ARG A 515 0.88 -20.15 5.62
CA ARG A 515 0.82 -20.97 6.79
C ARG A 515 -0.55 -20.82 7.42
N VAL A 516 -1.37 -21.78 7.27
CA VAL A 516 -2.53 -22.22 8.07
C VAL A 516 -3.32 -21.22 8.94
N SER A 517 -2.87 -20.08 9.32
CA SER A 517 -3.62 -19.20 10.20
C SER A 517 -3.37 -17.74 9.96
N GLY A 518 -4.35 -17.08 9.43
CA GLY A 518 -4.66 -15.70 9.76
C GLY A 518 -4.21 -14.61 8.80
N GLN A 519 -3.63 -14.92 7.64
CA GLN A 519 -3.49 -13.93 6.55
C GLN A 519 -4.04 -14.52 5.27
N GLY A 520 -5.30 -14.27 4.99
CA GLY A 520 -6.09 -14.90 3.96
C GLY A 520 -5.78 -14.53 2.52
N PHE A 521 -4.51 -14.55 2.14
CA PHE A 521 -4.12 -14.20 0.77
C PHE A 521 -3.62 -15.41 -0.03
N ALA A 522 -3.50 -16.57 0.60
CA ALA A 522 -2.86 -17.73 -0.02
C ALA A 522 -3.65 -18.30 -1.19
N ILE A 523 -2.92 -18.64 -2.22
CA ILE A 523 -3.42 -19.28 -3.43
C ILE A 523 -3.33 -20.81 -3.29
N LEU A 524 -2.30 -21.28 -2.61
CA LEU A 524 -2.05 -22.69 -2.32
C LEU A 524 -1.83 -22.92 -0.83
N PHE A 525 -2.16 -24.13 -0.40
CA PHE A 525 -2.03 -24.60 0.98
C PHE A 525 -1.01 -25.74 1.02
N PRO A 526 0.23 -25.51 1.48
CA PRO A 526 1.30 -26.51 1.39
C PRO A 526 1.02 -27.84 2.11
N ARG A 527 0.20 -27.79 3.18
CA ARG A 527 -0.20 -29.00 3.92
C ARG A 527 -1.39 -29.74 3.30
N ALA A 528 -1.98 -29.18 2.27
CA ALA A 528 -3.07 -29.77 1.51
C ALA A 528 -2.85 -29.44 0.02
N PRO A 529 -1.81 -30.02 -0.61
CA PRO A 529 -1.39 -29.66 -1.97
C PRO A 529 -2.43 -30.01 -3.04
N ASP A 530 -3.37 -30.88 -2.70
CA ASP A 530 -4.55 -31.21 -3.49
C ASP A 530 -5.65 -30.15 -3.42
N LYS A 531 -5.60 -29.28 -2.40
CA LYS A 531 -6.58 -28.20 -2.21
C LYS A 531 -6.07 -26.92 -2.85
N ARG A 532 -6.85 -26.41 -3.78
CA ARG A 532 -6.56 -25.19 -4.52
C ARG A 532 -7.70 -24.22 -4.33
N SER A 533 -7.38 -22.97 -3.95
CA SER A 533 -8.40 -21.94 -3.83
C SER A 533 -8.94 -21.56 -5.21
N MET A 534 -10.08 -20.87 -5.26
CA MET A 534 -10.60 -20.32 -6.51
C MET A 534 -9.64 -19.29 -7.12
N LEU A 535 -8.84 -18.59 -6.30
CA LEU A 535 -7.76 -17.73 -6.77
C LEU A 535 -6.71 -18.48 -7.59
N TYR A 536 -6.38 -19.72 -7.23
CA TYR A 536 -5.48 -20.54 -8.05
C TYR A 536 -6.01 -20.71 -9.47
N TRP A 537 -7.30 -21.03 -9.61
CA TRP A 537 -7.93 -21.23 -10.91
C TRP A 537 -8.06 -19.94 -11.69
N LEU A 538 -8.26 -18.81 -11.02
CA LEU A 538 -8.22 -17.49 -11.66
C LEU A 538 -6.87 -17.28 -12.34
N TYR A 539 -5.75 -17.41 -11.62
CA TYR A 539 -4.41 -17.21 -12.20
C TYR A 539 -4.04 -18.27 -13.23
N TYR A 540 -4.45 -19.53 -13.00
CA TYR A 540 -4.26 -20.62 -13.94
C TYR A 540 -4.86 -20.33 -15.32
N TYR A 541 -6.09 -19.85 -15.36
CA TYR A 541 -6.75 -19.50 -16.61
C TYR A 541 -6.32 -18.13 -17.12
N PHE A 542 -6.17 -17.14 -16.27
CA PHE A 542 -5.78 -15.80 -16.68
C PHE A 542 -4.43 -15.81 -17.44
N ASN A 543 -3.41 -16.46 -16.90
CA ASN A 543 -2.09 -16.52 -17.54
C ASN A 543 -2.06 -17.33 -18.86
N ARG A 544 -3.14 -18.05 -19.16
CA ARG A 544 -3.32 -18.81 -20.42
C ARG A 544 -4.27 -18.15 -21.42
N HIS A 545 -5.00 -17.14 -20.99
CA HIS A 545 -6.01 -16.46 -21.82
C HIS A 545 -5.60 -15.02 -22.09
N LEU A 546 -4.33 -14.84 -22.49
CA LEU A 546 -3.78 -13.55 -22.89
C LEU A 546 -3.13 -13.68 -24.28
N GLY A 547 -3.60 -12.85 -25.20
CA GLY A 547 -2.94 -12.61 -26.48
C GLY A 547 -1.95 -11.44 -26.36
N GLU A 548 -1.14 -11.25 -27.38
CA GLU A 548 -0.09 -10.24 -27.40
C GLU A 548 -0.60 -8.81 -27.48
N TYR A 549 -1.79 -8.59 -28.02
CA TYR A 549 -2.36 -7.25 -28.17
C TYR A 549 -3.67 -7.09 -27.42
N ALA A 550 -3.75 -6.08 -26.57
CA ALA A 550 -5.00 -5.63 -25.99
C ALA A 550 -5.83 -4.88 -27.05
N LEU A 551 -7.10 -5.22 -27.16
CA LEU A 551 -8.03 -4.58 -28.10
C LEU A 551 -8.90 -3.55 -27.41
N ASP A 552 -9.28 -2.52 -28.17
CA ASP A 552 -10.28 -1.55 -27.72
C ASP A 552 -11.68 -2.19 -27.71
N ILE A 553 -12.48 -1.80 -26.72
CA ILE A 553 -13.85 -2.27 -26.53
C ILE A 553 -14.73 -1.04 -26.43
N GLN A 554 -15.70 -0.92 -27.33
CA GLN A 554 -16.62 0.21 -27.35
C GLN A 554 -18.07 -0.28 -27.26
N GLY A 555 -18.84 0.30 -26.38
CA GLY A 555 -20.23 -0.11 -26.16
C GLY A 555 -20.68 0.18 -24.74
N THR A 556 -21.64 -0.59 -24.26
CA THR A 556 -22.29 -0.38 -22.96
C THR A 556 -22.20 -1.61 -22.06
N THR A 557 -22.35 -1.38 -20.77
CA THR A 557 -22.49 -2.42 -19.75
C THR A 557 -23.32 -1.88 -18.58
N PRO A 558 -23.93 -2.74 -17.74
CA PRO A 558 -24.44 -2.26 -16.45
C PRO A 558 -23.34 -1.58 -15.65
N TYR A 559 -23.72 -0.53 -14.92
CA TYR A 559 -22.80 0.26 -14.08
C TYR A 559 -23.17 0.11 -12.62
N TYR A 560 -22.15 0.16 -11.79
CA TYR A 560 -22.29 0.24 -10.36
C TYR A 560 -21.69 1.55 -9.84
N ALA A 561 -22.37 2.16 -8.89
CA ALA A 561 -21.88 3.24 -8.05
C ALA A 561 -22.36 3.00 -6.62
N PRO A 562 -21.52 3.18 -5.58
CA PRO A 562 -21.95 2.96 -4.21
C PRO A 562 -23.11 3.89 -3.84
N ALA A 563 -24.13 3.37 -3.18
CA ALA A 563 -25.15 4.18 -2.54
C ALA A 563 -24.70 4.68 -1.16
N ALA A 564 -25.41 5.63 -0.60
CA ALA A 564 -25.13 6.12 0.75
C ALA A 564 -25.30 4.98 1.77
N GLY A 565 -24.25 4.70 2.54
CA GLY A 565 -24.27 3.65 3.56
C GLY A 565 -23.91 2.24 3.07
N ASP A 566 -23.73 2.01 1.76
CA ASP A 566 -23.34 0.70 1.24
C ASP A 566 -21.99 0.23 1.77
N CYS A 567 -21.03 1.12 1.88
CA CYS A 567 -19.72 0.80 2.39
C CYS A 567 -19.12 2.01 3.12
N PRO A 568 -18.72 1.88 4.40
CA PRO A 568 -18.11 2.99 5.16
C PRO A 568 -16.84 3.56 4.52
N SER A 569 -16.21 2.80 3.61
CA SER A 569 -14.99 3.21 2.92
C SER A 569 -15.22 4.11 1.71
N PHE A 570 -16.46 4.25 1.25
CA PHE A 570 -16.81 5.01 0.04
C PHE A 570 -18.02 5.92 0.26
N LYS A 571 -17.99 7.08 -0.37
CA LYS A 571 -19.13 7.99 -0.44
C LYS A 571 -20.07 7.55 -1.56
N ALA A 572 -21.33 7.98 -1.48
CA ALA A 572 -22.28 7.78 -2.54
C ALA A 572 -21.75 8.31 -3.89
N GLY A 573 -21.86 7.51 -4.94
CA GLY A 573 -21.40 7.85 -6.28
C GLY A 573 -19.88 7.88 -6.48
N GLU A 574 -19.09 7.47 -5.51
CA GLU A 574 -17.62 7.50 -5.62
C GLU A 574 -17.09 6.36 -6.48
N TYR A 575 -16.18 6.67 -7.40
CA TYR A 575 -15.58 5.72 -8.36
C TYR A 575 -16.61 4.81 -9.05
N PRO A 576 -17.59 5.38 -9.76
CA PRO A 576 -18.54 4.59 -10.56
C PRO A 576 -17.81 3.87 -11.68
N GLY A 577 -18.35 2.74 -12.14
CA GLY A 577 -17.73 2.02 -13.25
C GLY A 577 -18.49 0.78 -13.69
N PRO A 578 -18.00 0.09 -14.72
CA PRO A 578 -18.58 -1.11 -15.29
C PRO A 578 -18.84 -2.19 -14.26
N GLN A 579 -20.07 -2.66 -14.19
CA GLN A 579 -20.40 -3.85 -13.39
C GLN A 579 -19.86 -5.12 -14.04
N THR A 580 -19.72 -5.10 -15.36
CA THR A 580 -19.19 -6.23 -16.14
C THR A 580 -17.99 -5.77 -16.97
N PRO A 581 -16.81 -5.53 -16.36
CA PRO A 581 -15.61 -5.19 -17.12
C PRO A 581 -15.13 -6.37 -17.98
N VAL A 582 -14.51 -6.03 -19.12
CA VAL A 582 -14.02 -6.99 -20.13
C VAL A 582 -12.57 -6.69 -20.49
N LEU A 583 -11.77 -7.74 -20.63
CA LEU A 583 -10.49 -7.72 -21.32
C LEU A 583 -10.63 -8.51 -22.61
N ALA A 584 -10.25 -7.91 -23.72
CA ALA A 584 -10.11 -8.58 -25.01
C ALA A 584 -8.66 -8.53 -25.46
N THR A 585 -8.07 -9.68 -25.76
CA THR A 585 -6.70 -9.77 -26.24
C THR A 585 -6.61 -10.69 -27.46
N LEU A 586 -5.77 -10.31 -28.41
CA LEU A 586 -5.61 -11.02 -29.70
C LEU A 586 -4.18 -11.56 -29.82
N THR A 587 -4.04 -12.78 -30.30
CA THR A 587 -2.75 -13.37 -30.62
C THR A 587 -2.03 -12.60 -31.75
N GLU A 588 -0.70 -12.70 -31.81
CA GLU A 588 0.14 -12.04 -32.81
C GLU A 588 -0.31 -12.39 -34.23
N ASP A 589 -0.67 -13.64 -34.49
CA ASP A 589 -1.14 -14.14 -35.78
C ASP A 589 -2.61 -13.79 -36.10
N GLY A 590 -3.32 -13.16 -35.13
CA GLY A 590 -4.70 -12.74 -35.29
C GLY A 590 -5.74 -13.87 -35.31
N LYS A 591 -5.36 -15.11 -34.96
CA LYS A 591 -6.23 -16.28 -35.11
C LYS A 591 -7.00 -16.63 -33.84
N THR A 592 -6.60 -16.13 -32.68
CA THR A 592 -7.27 -16.42 -31.42
C THR A 592 -7.53 -15.14 -30.65
N LEU A 593 -8.80 -14.92 -30.33
CA LEU A 593 -9.25 -13.87 -29.43
C LEU A 593 -9.51 -14.49 -28.05
N TYR A 594 -8.89 -13.94 -27.04
CA TYR A 594 -9.17 -14.27 -25.64
C TYR A 594 -10.00 -13.16 -25.00
N LEU A 595 -11.07 -13.56 -24.31
CA LEU A 595 -11.89 -12.66 -23.50
C LEU A 595 -11.85 -13.11 -22.05
N VAL A 596 -11.63 -12.14 -21.14
CA VAL A 596 -11.85 -12.32 -19.73
C VAL A 596 -12.94 -11.34 -19.30
N ILE A 597 -14.04 -11.87 -18.81
CA ILE A 597 -15.25 -11.10 -18.45
C ILE A 597 -15.54 -11.37 -16.97
N ALA A 598 -15.70 -10.32 -16.18
CA ALA A 598 -16.06 -10.43 -14.78
C ALA A 598 -17.41 -9.76 -14.55
N ASN A 599 -18.40 -10.45 -13.98
CA ASN A 599 -19.65 -9.85 -13.55
C ASN A 599 -19.59 -9.60 -12.03
N GLY A 600 -19.49 -8.32 -11.65
CA GLY A 600 -19.37 -7.90 -10.26
C GLY A 600 -20.70 -7.79 -9.51
N SER A 601 -21.83 -8.13 -10.11
CA SER A 601 -23.12 -8.11 -9.43
C SER A 601 -23.25 -9.26 -8.44
N TRP A 602 -23.94 -9.00 -7.34
CA TRP A 602 -24.29 -10.02 -6.36
C TRP A 602 -25.31 -11.02 -6.92
N ASP A 603 -26.32 -10.57 -7.62
CA ASP A 603 -27.50 -11.37 -8.00
C ASP A 603 -27.99 -11.18 -9.45
N GLN A 604 -27.44 -10.21 -10.21
CA GLN A 604 -27.92 -9.90 -11.53
C GLN A 604 -27.05 -10.54 -12.62
N PRO A 605 -27.59 -11.43 -13.44
CA PRO A 605 -26.90 -11.89 -14.63
C PRO A 605 -26.80 -10.75 -15.66
N THR A 606 -25.75 -10.75 -16.46
CA THR A 606 -25.57 -9.76 -17.52
C THR A 606 -25.74 -10.39 -18.89
N PRO A 607 -26.79 -10.03 -19.67
CA PRO A 607 -26.87 -10.39 -21.07
C PRO A 607 -25.72 -9.80 -21.87
N CYS A 608 -25.10 -10.59 -22.71
CA CYS A 608 -23.87 -10.23 -23.42
C CYS A 608 -24.08 -10.39 -24.93
N ARG A 609 -23.78 -9.33 -25.68
CA ARG A 609 -23.71 -9.29 -27.13
C ARG A 609 -22.42 -8.57 -27.55
N ILE A 610 -21.52 -9.27 -28.23
CA ILE A 610 -20.23 -8.71 -28.67
C ILE A 610 -20.17 -8.85 -30.23
N GLN A 611 -20.15 -7.72 -30.90
CA GLN A 611 -19.90 -7.67 -32.34
C GLN A 611 -18.41 -7.79 -32.61
N LEU A 612 -17.99 -8.85 -33.28
CA LEU A 612 -16.61 -9.10 -33.69
C LEU A 612 -16.38 -8.50 -35.08
N ARG A 613 -15.50 -7.52 -35.21
CA ARG A 613 -15.17 -6.88 -36.49
C ARG A 613 -13.75 -7.24 -36.91
N ASN A 614 -13.58 -7.58 -38.17
CA ASN A 614 -12.31 -8.03 -38.74
C ASN A 614 -11.73 -9.25 -38.01
N LEU A 615 -12.61 -10.10 -37.48
CA LEU A 615 -12.36 -11.32 -36.73
C LEU A 615 -13.25 -12.42 -37.25
N PRO A 616 -12.84 -13.17 -38.30
CA PRO A 616 -13.65 -14.25 -38.89
C PRO A 616 -13.63 -15.49 -38.00
N MET A 617 -14.25 -15.40 -36.82
CA MET A 617 -14.25 -16.43 -35.79
C MET A 617 -15.63 -17.05 -35.67
N SER A 618 -15.69 -18.36 -35.45
CA SER A 618 -16.94 -19.13 -35.44
C SER A 618 -17.03 -20.15 -34.29
N HIS A 619 -15.93 -20.42 -33.61
CA HIS A 619 -15.87 -21.39 -32.52
C HIS A 619 -15.55 -20.72 -31.20
N THR A 620 -16.15 -21.21 -30.10
CA THR A 620 -15.91 -20.71 -28.75
C THR A 620 -15.75 -21.85 -27.75
N ASP A 621 -14.70 -21.74 -26.94
CA ASP A 621 -14.53 -22.56 -25.73
C ASP A 621 -14.62 -21.65 -24.51
N GLY A 622 -15.40 -22.01 -23.51
CA GLY A 622 -15.62 -21.18 -22.33
C GLY A 622 -15.43 -21.89 -21.01
N ILE A 623 -14.87 -21.18 -20.07
CA ILE A 623 -14.68 -21.60 -18.67
C ILE A 623 -15.36 -20.59 -17.75
N LEU A 624 -16.06 -21.11 -16.75
CA LEU A 624 -16.76 -20.35 -15.73
C LEU A 624 -16.17 -20.63 -14.35
N LEU A 625 -15.83 -19.55 -13.64
CA LEU A 625 -15.56 -19.55 -12.21
C LEU A 625 -16.70 -18.83 -11.50
N THR A 626 -17.40 -19.52 -10.62
CA THR A 626 -18.45 -18.97 -9.78
C THR A 626 -18.67 -19.84 -8.54
N GLN A 627 -19.49 -19.39 -7.62
CA GLN A 627 -19.86 -20.09 -6.40
C GLN A 627 -21.29 -19.70 -6.03
N ASP A 628 -22.14 -20.63 -5.64
CA ASP A 628 -23.55 -20.36 -5.35
C ASP A 628 -23.77 -19.31 -4.26
N ASP A 629 -23.02 -19.39 -3.16
CA ASP A 629 -23.00 -18.37 -2.13
C ASP A 629 -21.69 -17.55 -2.22
N PRO A 630 -21.74 -16.32 -2.72
CA PRO A 630 -20.52 -15.53 -2.90
C PRO A 630 -19.84 -15.12 -1.59
N ASP A 631 -20.52 -15.17 -0.45
CA ASP A 631 -19.92 -14.96 0.88
C ASP A 631 -19.73 -16.28 1.66
N GLY A 632 -19.98 -17.40 1.00
CA GLY A 632 -19.82 -18.75 1.57
C GLY A 632 -18.36 -19.15 1.79
N LYS A 633 -18.19 -20.31 2.42
CA LYS A 633 -16.87 -20.91 2.61
C LYS A 633 -16.18 -21.13 1.27
N PRO A 634 -14.84 -20.93 1.21
CA PRO A 634 -14.10 -21.13 -0.02
C PRO A 634 -14.20 -22.58 -0.50
N LEU A 635 -14.42 -22.74 -1.80
CA LEU A 635 -14.32 -24.02 -2.47
C LEU A 635 -12.83 -24.35 -2.62
N LEU A 636 -12.29 -25.12 -1.68
CA LEU A 636 -10.91 -25.64 -1.71
C LEU A 636 -10.91 -27.01 -2.38
N GLN A 637 -10.98 -27.05 -3.72
CA GLN A 637 -11.44 -28.25 -4.37
C GLN A 637 -10.56 -28.63 -5.55
N ARG A 638 -10.78 -29.87 -6.03
CA ARG A 638 -10.28 -30.34 -7.30
C ARG A 638 -10.83 -29.45 -8.43
N LYS A 639 -10.17 -29.51 -9.57
CA LYS A 639 -10.54 -28.72 -10.75
C LYS A 639 -12.03 -28.87 -11.11
N GLU A 640 -12.51 -30.09 -11.03
CA GLU A 640 -13.88 -30.49 -11.44
C GLU A 640 -14.99 -29.84 -10.61
N ASP A 641 -14.68 -29.44 -9.38
CA ASP A 641 -15.69 -28.89 -8.45
C ASP A 641 -15.75 -27.35 -8.49
N ALA A 642 -14.66 -26.69 -8.91
CA ALA A 642 -14.53 -25.22 -8.90
C ALA A 642 -14.73 -24.59 -10.28
N ILE A 643 -14.82 -25.40 -11.34
CA ILE A 643 -14.80 -24.95 -12.71
C ILE A 643 -15.87 -25.68 -13.48
N SER A 644 -16.70 -24.92 -14.20
CA SER A 644 -17.64 -25.44 -15.15
C SER A 644 -17.35 -24.96 -16.56
N SER A 645 -17.83 -25.71 -17.57
CA SER A 645 -17.85 -25.22 -18.94
C SER A 645 -18.83 -24.05 -19.06
N PHE A 646 -18.49 -23.08 -19.90
CA PHE A 646 -19.34 -21.95 -20.20
C PHE A 646 -19.72 -21.94 -21.68
N SER A 647 -21.01 -21.81 -21.97
CA SER A 647 -21.51 -21.82 -23.33
C SER A 647 -21.70 -20.40 -23.85
N ALA A 648 -21.08 -20.10 -24.98
CA ALA A 648 -21.30 -18.93 -25.77
C ALA A 648 -21.51 -19.35 -27.27
N SER A 649 -22.23 -18.59 -28.05
CA SER A 649 -22.41 -18.86 -29.45
C SER A 649 -21.88 -17.69 -30.28
N VAL A 650 -21.30 -18.01 -31.44
CA VAL A 650 -20.92 -17.04 -32.46
C VAL A 650 -21.74 -17.28 -33.72
N THR A 651 -22.56 -16.31 -34.10
CA THR A 651 -23.35 -16.35 -35.32
C THR A 651 -23.22 -15.00 -36.03
N ASN A 652 -22.86 -15.02 -37.31
CA ASN A 652 -22.65 -13.81 -38.11
C ASN A 652 -21.73 -12.79 -37.50
N ASN A 653 -20.60 -13.27 -36.93
CA ASN A 653 -19.61 -12.46 -36.18
C ASN A 653 -20.19 -11.75 -34.94
N VAL A 654 -21.28 -12.25 -34.39
CA VAL A 654 -21.83 -11.79 -33.11
C VAL A 654 -21.71 -12.91 -32.09
N LEU A 655 -20.96 -12.66 -31.02
CA LEU A 655 -20.88 -13.53 -29.84
C LEU A 655 -22.03 -13.16 -28.90
N THR A 656 -22.79 -14.18 -28.49
CA THR A 656 -23.88 -14.02 -27.51
C THR A 656 -23.77 -15.03 -26.38
N CYS A 657 -24.04 -14.56 -25.16
CA CYS A 657 -24.12 -15.38 -23.96
C CYS A 657 -24.83 -14.62 -22.84
N THR A 658 -24.98 -15.25 -21.68
CA THR A 658 -25.40 -14.56 -20.45
C THR A 658 -24.35 -14.84 -19.38
N ILE A 659 -23.74 -13.78 -18.83
CA ILE A 659 -22.75 -13.90 -17.77
C ILE A 659 -23.48 -14.01 -16.43
N PRO A 660 -23.33 -15.11 -15.68
CA PRO A 660 -23.96 -15.25 -14.36
C PRO A 660 -23.55 -14.15 -13.40
N PRO A 661 -24.30 -13.86 -12.34
CA PRO A 661 -23.86 -12.96 -11.28
C PRO A 661 -22.59 -13.52 -10.61
N HIS A 662 -21.84 -12.65 -9.94
CA HIS A 662 -20.59 -12.98 -9.21
C HIS A 662 -19.72 -14.04 -9.91
N ALA A 663 -19.42 -13.84 -11.18
CA ALA A 663 -18.75 -14.80 -12.04
C ALA A 663 -17.55 -14.22 -12.78
N VAL A 664 -16.57 -15.07 -13.06
CA VAL A 664 -15.47 -14.79 -14.00
C VAL A 664 -15.55 -15.80 -15.14
N VAL A 665 -15.60 -15.29 -16.37
CA VAL A 665 -15.68 -16.10 -17.58
C VAL A 665 -14.42 -15.89 -18.40
N PHE A 666 -13.83 -16.98 -18.85
CA PHE A 666 -12.75 -17.00 -19.83
C PHE A 666 -13.29 -17.61 -21.13
N LEU A 667 -13.14 -16.89 -22.22
CA LEU A 667 -13.53 -17.37 -23.57
C LEU A 667 -12.31 -17.39 -24.47
N THR A 668 -12.17 -18.48 -25.20
CA THR A 668 -11.30 -18.61 -26.36
C THR A 668 -12.17 -18.62 -27.60
N VAL A 669 -11.94 -17.67 -28.50
CA VAL A 669 -12.72 -17.54 -29.75
C VAL A 669 -11.75 -17.73 -30.93
N ARG A 670 -12.08 -18.66 -31.84
CA ARG A 670 -11.28 -19.03 -33.02
C ARG A 670 -12.09 -19.04 -34.31
#